data_55f2bc6ea2a89dbfaedc7f122941685a
#
_entry.id   55f2bc6ea2a89dbfaedc7f122941685a
#
_cell.length_a   1.000
_cell.length_b   1.000
_cell.length_c   1.000
_cell.angle_alpha   90.00
_cell.angle_beta   90.00
_cell.angle_gamma   90.00
#
_symmetry.space_group_name_H-M   'P 1'
#
loop_
_entity.id
_entity.type
_entity.pdbx_description
1 polymer ?
#
loop_
_entity_poly.entity_id
_entity_poly.type
_entity_poly.pdbx_seq_one_letter_code
_entity_poly.pdbx_strand_id
1 'polypeptide(L)'
;MKTGIGQPVRRKEDARLVVGAGRFSDDVDLPRQTRAFVLRSCHAHARIKSITTERAKALKGVLAVLTGADLKADGVKPIPPDASTTMPYEAQRRLPDVVLVHRDGPLMQTPYYPLAVDKVRYVGEGVALVVAETLAIAKDAAELVDIDYEALAPATDTALAAEAKAPRVWDEAPSNIFLDAEVGDAATTDKAFADAAHVVKLETWVQRVTGVPMEARTAVGNYDKPSGRYFLHAGSGGVVRQKGELASILGVKPEDVRVVAYDIGGNFGTKNSIFAEFPLVLWASKRVGRPVKFVCERSEAFLSDYQGRDLVAKVELALDKRGHFLAMRGSHLSNIGGYSSSIVPLRKGVSIFSGVYRVPVAHYKAYAVVSNTMPTIPYRSAGRPEAMFIMERLCDLAALKTGIDRIEIRRRNLVAPEQLPYRTPFGVTYDNGNYEEAMNRSMAMADWEEFRKRRADSKKKGKLRGIGLANYIELTMGYPREWSQVKVLPGGEVEVAVGTLSSGQGHETSFAQCVSEWLGVPFESIRLVQGDTDIIPVGGGSHSGRSMRMAGVCMGNAANGVIERSRQIAAHMLKVEPDDVEFSAGSFKARGSGRAVGIFEVARAAQELNDLDDALRGPLAAESDVSFTAGGYPYGCAVCEVEIDPQTGALEVVRYCAIDDV
;
A
#
# COMPACT_ATOMS: atom_id res chain seq x y z
N MET A 1 -10.04 32.67 8.62
CA MET A 1 -10.65 31.32 8.58
C MET A 1 -9.76 30.43 9.43
N LYS A 2 -10.28 29.60 10.33
CA LYS A 2 -9.42 28.63 11.04
C LYS A 2 -8.99 27.54 10.06
N THR A 3 -7.69 27.26 10.00
CA THR A 3 -7.09 26.33 9.02
C THR A 3 -6.38 25.15 9.68
N GLY A 4 -6.44 25.04 11.01
CA GLY A 4 -5.75 24.01 11.78
C GLY A 4 -6.41 22.62 11.69
N ILE A 5 -6.00 21.72 12.57
CA ILE A 5 -6.45 20.32 12.64
C ILE A 5 -7.97 20.26 12.79
N GLY A 6 -8.60 19.37 12.02
CA GLY A 6 -10.06 19.16 12.05
C GLY A 6 -10.89 20.24 11.35
N GLN A 7 -10.29 21.27 10.78
CA GLN A 7 -11.02 22.31 10.05
C GLN A 7 -11.23 21.92 8.58
N PRO A 8 -12.38 22.22 7.99
CA PRO A 8 -12.62 22.00 6.58
C PRO A 8 -11.88 23.08 5.76
N VAL A 9 -10.81 22.67 5.08
CA VAL A 9 -10.03 23.55 4.20
C VAL A 9 -10.07 23.03 2.77
N ARG A 10 -9.87 23.93 1.80
CA ARG A 10 -9.64 23.52 0.42
C ARG A 10 -8.27 22.89 0.29
N ARG A 11 -8.15 21.84 -0.50
CA ARG A 11 -6.86 21.16 -0.72
C ARG A 11 -5.89 22.10 -1.43
N LYS A 12 -4.67 22.23 -0.90
CA LYS A 12 -3.62 23.09 -1.47
C LYS A 12 -3.21 22.63 -2.87
N GLU A 13 -3.01 21.33 -3.01
CA GLU A 13 -2.58 20.70 -4.26
C GLU A 13 -3.59 20.86 -5.39
N ASP A 14 -4.89 20.98 -5.10
CA ASP A 14 -5.93 21.11 -6.13
C ASP A 14 -5.72 22.40 -6.98
N ALA A 15 -5.22 23.47 -6.38
CA ALA A 15 -5.02 24.73 -7.08
C ALA A 15 -4.11 24.57 -8.33
N ARG A 16 -3.06 23.74 -8.24
CA ARG A 16 -2.18 23.44 -9.38
C ARG A 16 -2.67 22.28 -10.24
N LEU A 17 -3.31 21.26 -9.63
CA LEU A 17 -3.74 20.07 -10.35
C LEU A 17 -4.89 20.37 -11.34
N VAL A 18 -5.90 21.16 -10.92
CA VAL A 18 -7.07 21.46 -11.77
C VAL A 18 -6.77 22.38 -12.94
N VAL A 19 -5.64 23.10 -12.93
CA VAL A 19 -5.20 23.94 -14.05
C VAL A 19 -4.13 23.25 -14.91
N GLY A 20 -3.88 21.96 -14.71
CA GLY A 20 -2.90 21.19 -15.46
C GLY A 20 -1.43 21.49 -15.12
N ALA A 21 -1.15 22.11 -13.97
CA ALA A 21 0.20 22.37 -13.49
C ALA A 21 0.75 21.24 -12.60
N GLY A 22 0.05 20.10 -12.50
CA GLY A 22 0.57 18.88 -11.93
C GLY A 22 1.75 18.35 -12.75
N ARG A 23 2.67 17.66 -12.09
CA ARG A 23 3.84 17.07 -12.75
C ARG A 23 3.89 15.58 -12.44
N PHE A 24 3.54 14.75 -13.40
CA PHE A 24 3.56 13.29 -13.32
C PHE A 24 4.80 12.70 -13.97
N SER A 25 5.01 11.40 -13.81
CA SER A 25 6.21 10.75 -14.35
C SER A 25 6.29 10.84 -15.88
N ASP A 26 5.15 10.88 -16.59
CA ASP A 26 5.13 11.03 -18.05
C ASP A 26 5.43 12.46 -18.52
N ASP A 27 5.34 13.47 -17.65
CA ASP A 27 5.73 14.85 -17.97
C ASP A 27 7.25 15.08 -17.90
N VAL A 28 8.01 14.05 -17.50
CA VAL A 28 9.46 14.13 -17.43
C VAL A 28 10.08 13.81 -18.79
N ASP A 29 10.72 14.79 -19.38
CA ASP A 29 11.54 14.63 -20.60
C ASP A 29 12.98 15.09 -20.35
N LEU A 30 13.92 14.25 -20.77
CA LEU A 30 15.35 14.51 -20.64
C LEU A 30 15.99 14.71 -22.03
N PRO A 31 17.03 15.54 -22.15
CA PRO A 31 17.72 15.75 -23.42
C PRO A 31 18.20 14.43 -24.04
N ARG A 32 18.03 14.28 -25.36
CA ARG A 32 18.40 13.05 -26.11
C ARG A 32 17.70 11.77 -25.64
N GLN A 33 16.55 11.89 -24.97
CA GLN A 33 15.78 10.77 -24.47
C GLN A 33 15.35 9.82 -25.60
N THR A 34 15.40 8.53 -25.30
CA THR A 34 14.93 7.44 -26.17
C THR A 34 13.66 6.82 -25.61
N ARG A 35 13.01 5.98 -26.39
CA ARG A 35 11.76 5.29 -25.98
C ARG A 35 11.99 3.81 -25.89
N ALA A 36 11.39 3.19 -24.88
CA ALA A 36 11.42 1.76 -24.66
C ALA A 36 10.03 1.14 -24.86
N PHE A 37 10.01 -0.06 -25.42
CA PHE A 37 8.85 -0.92 -25.50
C PHE A 37 9.21 -2.32 -24.97
N VAL A 38 8.35 -2.91 -24.12
CA VAL A 38 8.54 -4.26 -23.59
C VAL A 38 7.69 -5.23 -24.39
N LEU A 39 8.34 -6.17 -25.09
CA LEU A 39 7.66 -7.28 -25.73
C LEU A 39 7.26 -8.29 -24.66
N ARG A 40 5.97 -8.64 -24.64
CA ARG A 40 5.37 -9.47 -23.59
C ARG A 40 4.90 -10.81 -24.11
N SER A 41 4.96 -11.82 -23.24
CA SER A 41 4.44 -13.15 -23.55
C SER A 41 2.92 -13.16 -23.69
N CYS A 42 2.44 -13.84 -24.73
CA CYS A 42 1.04 -14.21 -24.89
C CYS A 42 0.70 -15.57 -24.21
N HIS A 43 1.71 -16.31 -23.73
CA HIS A 43 1.54 -17.59 -23.06
C HIS A 43 1.48 -17.41 -21.54
N ALA A 44 0.56 -18.12 -20.90
CA ALA A 44 0.50 -18.21 -19.45
C ALA A 44 1.64 -19.07 -18.88
N HIS A 45 2.08 -20.09 -19.63
CA HIS A 45 3.18 -20.98 -19.26
C HIS A 45 3.83 -21.51 -20.53
N ALA A 46 5.09 -21.15 -20.74
CA ALA A 46 5.86 -21.65 -21.87
C ALA A 46 7.37 -21.58 -21.60
N ARG A 47 8.10 -22.51 -22.15
CA ARG A 47 9.58 -22.46 -22.21
C ARG A 47 10.00 -21.60 -23.39
N ILE A 48 10.96 -20.73 -23.19
CA ILE A 48 11.58 -19.94 -24.27
C ILE A 48 12.71 -20.77 -24.85
N LYS A 49 12.55 -21.26 -26.09
CA LYS A 49 13.59 -22.02 -26.78
C LYS A 49 14.64 -21.11 -27.40
N SER A 50 14.18 -20.03 -28.06
CA SER A 50 15.05 -19.04 -28.67
C SER A 50 14.35 -17.71 -28.83
N ILE A 51 15.14 -16.63 -28.87
CA ILE A 51 14.69 -15.24 -29.20
C ILE A 51 15.61 -14.74 -30.29
N THR A 52 15.10 -14.50 -31.50
CA THR A 52 15.81 -14.00 -32.65
C THR A 52 15.58 -12.50 -32.78
N THR A 53 16.63 -11.69 -32.70
CA THR A 53 16.54 -10.23 -32.59
C THR A 53 17.19 -9.47 -33.74
N GLU A 54 17.86 -10.15 -34.68
CA GLU A 54 18.71 -9.55 -35.72
C GLU A 54 17.92 -8.62 -36.64
N ARG A 55 16.71 -9.02 -37.07
CA ARG A 55 15.82 -8.19 -37.90
C ARG A 55 15.40 -6.91 -37.17
N ALA A 56 15.05 -7.04 -35.90
CA ALA A 56 14.66 -5.90 -35.05
C ALA A 56 15.84 -4.94 -34.84
N LYS A 57 17.05 -5.47 -34.57
CA LYS A 57 18.28 -4.65 -34.41
C LYS A 57 18.67 -3.92 -35.68
N ALA A 58 18.39 -4.48 -36.85
CA ALA A 58 18.72 -3.87 -38.14
C ALA A 58 17.79 -2.70 -38.54
N LEU A 59 16.64 -2.54 -37.86
CA LEU A 59 15.72 -1.45 -38.18
C LEU A 59 16.32 -0.09 -37.82
N LYS A 60 16.31 0.82 -38.77
CA LYS A 60 16.87 2.18 -38.55
C LYS A 60 16.19 2.91 -37.40
N GLY A 61 16.99 3.44 -36.49
CA GLY A 61 16.51 4.14 -35.27
C GLY A 61 16.35 3.22 -34.06
N VAL A 62 16.56 1.91 -34.20
CA VAL A 62 16.69 1.01 -33.06
C VAL A 62 18.09 1.14 -32.47
N LEU A 63 18.17 1.26 -31.15
CA LEU A 63 19.43 1.42 -30.40
C LEU A 63 19.84 0.15 -29.69
N ALA A 64 18.85 -0.63 -29.21
CA ALA A 64 19.09 -1.92 -28.59
C ALA A 64 17.81 -2.80 -28.62
N VAL A 65 18.02 -4.11 -28.72
CA VAL A 65 17.02 -5.14 -28.42
C VAL A 65 17.66 -6.06 -27.40
N LEU A 66 17.15 -6.06 -26.19
CA LEU A 66 17.73 -6.67 -25.00
C LEU A 66 16.80 -7.77 -24.47
N THR A 67 17.39 -8.91 -24.10
CA THR A 67 16.68 -10.11 -23.66
C THR A 67 17.01 -10.48 -22.22
N GLY A 68 16.32 -11.48 -21.66
CA GLY A 68 16.67 -12.05 -20.36
C GLY A 68 18.09 -12.63 -20.28
N ALA A 69 18.62 -13.13 -21.42
CA ALA A 69 19.99 -13.60 -21.50
C ALA A 69 21.01 -12.45 -21.37
N ASP A 70 20.78 -11.33 -22.05
CA ASP A 70 21.62 -10.13 -21.93
C ASP A 70 21.58 -9.58 -20.50
N LEU A 71 20.41 -9.58 -19.88
CA LEU A 71 20.19 -9.12 -18.50
C LEU A 71 21.03 -9.96 -17.49
N LYS A 72 21.00 -11.29 -17.63
CA LYS A 72 21.83 -12.18 -16.80
C LYS A 72 23.32 -12.01 -17.06
N ALA A 73 23.73 -11.88 -18.33
CA ALA A 73 25.12 -11.66 -18.71
C ALA A 73 25.71 -10.37 -18.11
N ASP A 74 24.90 -9.33 -17.97
CA ASP A 74 25.29 -8.06 -17.32
C ASP A 74 25.20 -8.10 -15.79
N GLY A 75 24.80 -9.22 -15.20
CA GLY A 75 24.73 -9.41 -13.75
C GLY A 75 23.54 -8.70 -13.08
N VAL A 76 22.50 -8.32 -13.82
CA VAL A 76 21.26 -7.78 -13.25
C VAL A 76 20.55 -8.91 -12.49
N LYS A 77 20.16 -8.61 -11.23
CA LYS A 77 19.62 -9.60 -10.31
C LYS A 77 18.08 -9.64 -10.37
N PRO A 78 17.46 -10.70 -9.82
CA PRO A 78 16.01 -10.75 -9.65
C PRO A 78 15.47 -9.60 -8.81
N ILE A 79 14.22 -9.24 -9.04
CA ILE A 79 13.45 -8.33 -8.20
C ILE A 79 13.28 -9.00 -6.82
N PRO A 80 13.69 -8.35 -5.72
CA PRO A 80 13.58 -8.95 -4.41
C PRO A 80 12.09 -9.08 -4.02
N PRO A 81 11.69 -10.19 -3.41
CA PRO A 81 10.37 -10.31 -2.83
C PRO A 81 10.25 -9.38 -1.61
N ASP A 82 9.04 -9.13 -1.14
CA ASP A 82 8.89 -8.35 0.08
C ASP A 82 9.36 -9.13 1.33
N ALA A 83 9.61 -8.39 2.42
CA ALA A 83 10.14 -8.98 3.65
C ALA A 83 9.23 -10.05 4.28
N SER A 84 7.94 -10.11 3.90
CA SER A 84 7.03 -11.13 4.44
C SER A 84 7.38 -12.56 4.03
N THR A 85 8.11 -12.71 2.92
CA THR A 85 8.53 -14.01 2.40
C THR A 85 9.95 -14.40 2.84
N THR A 86 10.77 -13.44 3.21
CA THR A 86 12.21 -13.65 3.52
C THR A 86 12.58 -13.38 4.97
N MET A 87 11.73 -12.66 5.71
CA MET A 87 12.01 -12.28 7.10
C MET A 87 12.09 -13.53 7.99
N PRO A 88 13.14 -13.70 8.82
CA PRO A 88 13.24 -14.79 9.76
C PRO A 88 12.04 -14.84 10.72
N TYR A 89 11.65 -16.03 11.13
CA TYR A 89 10.52 -16.28 12.03
C TYR A 89 10.57 -15.40 13.30
N GLU A 90 11.72 -15.35 13.97
CA GLU A 90 11.88 -14.56 15.19
C GLU A 90 11.70 -13.05 14.97
N ALA A 91 12.06 -12.55 13.79
CA ALA A 91 11.80 -11.15 13.43
C ALA A 91 10.32 -10.90 13.12
N GLN A 92 9.65 -11.86 12.49
CA GLN A 92 8.22 -11.77 12.20
C GLN A 92 7.38 -11.74 13.49
N ARG A 93 7.75 -12.51 14.53
CA ARG A 93 7.06 -12.52 15.84
C ARG A 93 7.00 -11.16 16.53
N ARG A 94 7.88 -10.24 16.14
CA ARG A 94 7.90 -8.85 16.67
C ARG A 94 6.93 -7.92 15.94
N LEU A 95 6.34 -8.38 14.85
CA LEU A 95 5.32 -7.62 14.12
C LEU A 95 3.96 -7.81 14.80
N PRO A 96 3.07 -6.81 14.71
CA PRO A 96 1.73 -6.88 15.31
C PRO A 96 0.77 -7.80 14.54
N ASP A 97 1.26 -8.56 13.59
CA ASP A 97 0.50 -9.51 12.78
C ASP A 97 0.70 -10.95 13.26
N VAL A 98 -0.25 -11.83 12.93
CA VAL A 98 -0.05 -13.26 13.10
C VAL A 98 1.13 -13.73 12.25
N VAL A 99 1.92 -14.63 12.81
CA VAL A 99 3.03 -15.24 12.09
C VAL A 99 2.57 -16.52 11.42
N LEU A 100 2.69 -16.57 10.11
CA LEU A 100 2.44 -17.77 9.31
C LEU A 100 3.77 -18.46 9.02
N VAL A 101 3.94 -19.65 9.58
CA VAL A 101 5.15 -20.47 9.40
C VAL A 101 4.80 -21.66 8.52
N HIS A 102 5.60 -21.88 7.49
CA HIS A 102 5.48 -23.08 6.66
C HIS A 102 5.83 -24.31 7.50
N ARG A 103 5.02 -25.37 7.41
CA ARG A 103 5.23 -26.61 8.18
C ARG A 103 6.55 -27.30 7.85
N ASP A 104 6.92 -27.30 6.57
CA ASP A 104 8.05 -28.03 6.03
C ASP A 104 9.31 -27.15 5.85
N GLY A 105 9.39 -26.00 6.53
CA GLY A 105 10.55 -25.12 6.49
C GLY A 105 10.30 -23.74 5.88
N PRO A 106 11.32 -23.04 5.39
CA PRO A 106 11.17 -21.69 4.84
C PRO A 106 10.40 -21.71 3.50
N LEU A 107 9.68 -20.63 3.23
CA LEU A 107 8.98 -20.43 1.95
C LEU A 107 9.98 -20.49 0.77
N MET A 108 9.65 -21.30 -0.24
CA MET A 108 10.46 -21.36 -1.45
C MET A 108 10.53 -20.01 -2.13
N GLN A 109 11.77 -19.53 -2.37
CA GLN A 109 12.02 -18.27 -3.08
C GLN A 109 12.15 -18.53 -4.57
N THR A 110 11.47 -17.68 -5.37
CA THR A 110 11.50 -17.78 -6.83
C THR A 110 12.19 -16.56 -7.45
N PRO A 111 13.16 -16.75 -8.35
CA PRO A 111 13.88 -15.63 -8.97
C PRO A 111 13.00 -14.92 -10.01
N TYR A 112 12.44 -13.76 -9.66
CA TYR A 112 11.65 -12.93 -10.55
C TYR A 112 12.55 -11.92 -11.27
N TYR A 113 13.04 -12.27 -12.45
CA TYR A 113 13.85 -11.37 -13.28
C TYR A 113 12.97 -10.32 -13.98
N PRO A 114 13.50 -9.10 -14.22
CA PRO A 114 12.78 -8.06 -14.98
C PRO A 114 12.39 -8.46 -16.42
N LEU A 115 13.12 -9.39 -17.03
CA LEU A 115 12.75 -10.10 -18.26
C LEU A 115 12.86 -11.59 -18.02
N ALA A 116 11.91 -12.37 -18.55
CA ALA A 116 11.94 -13.81 -18.50
C ALA A 116 13.22 -14.35 -19.18
N VAL A 117 13.86 -15.33 -18.54
CA VAL A 117 15.14 -15.87 -19.00
C VAL A 117 14.92 -17.17 -19.79
N ASP A 118 14.26 -18.14 -19.19
CA ASP A 118 14.10 -19.50 -19.72
C ASP A 118 12.63 -19.93 -19.87
N LYS A 119 11.75 -19.32 -19.06
CA LYS A 119 10.34 -19.71 -19.00
C LYS A 119 9.49 -18.49 -18.63
N VAL A 120 8.37 -18.35 -19.33
CA VAL A 120 7.32 -17.40 -18.95
C VAL A 120 6.29 -18.09 -18.08
N ARG A 121 5.78 -17.38 -17.07
CA ARG A 121 4.90 -17.91 -16.02
C ARG A 121 3.56 -17.20 -15.91
N TYR A 122 3.34 -16.15 -16.70
CA TYR A 122 2.02 -15.50 -16.82
C TYR A 122 1.91 -14.73 -18.13
N VAL A 123 0.68 -14.52 -18.60
CA VAL A 123 0.40 -13.68 -19.77
C VAL A 123 0.75 -12.22 -19.43
N GLY A 124 1.56 -11.56 -20.26
CA GLY A 124 2.03 -10.21 -20.03
C GLY A 124 3.43 -10.11 -19.39
N GLU A 125 4.08 -11.23 -19.12
CA GLU A 125 5.47 -11.23 -18.64
C GLU A 125 6.42 -10.71 -19.71
N GLY A 126 7.33 -9.79 -19.34
CA GLY A 126 8.30 -9.20 -20.27
C GLY A 126 9.33 -10.23 -20.74
N VAL A 127 9.57 -10.31 -22.04
CA VAL A 127 10.54 -11.24 -22.64
C VAL A 127 11.69 -10.55 -23.37
N ALA A 128 11.43 -9.34 -23.90
CA ALA A 128 12.47 -8.52 -24.52
C ALA A 128 12.15 -7.04 -24.31
N LEU A 129 13.21 -6.20 -24.27
CA LEU A 129 13.14 -4.76 -24.22
C LEU A 129 13.70 -4.19 -25.52
N VAL A 130 12.91 -3.43 -26.23
CA VAL A 130 13.35 -2.68 -27.42
C VAL A 130 13.55 -1.22 -27.03
N VAL A 131 14.70 -0.66 -27.36
CA VAL A 131 15.02 0.76 -27.17
C VAL A 131 15.26 1.40 -28.53
N ALA A 132 14.52 2.47 -28.83
CA ALA A 132 14.60 3.16 -30.11
C ALA A 132 14.48 4.68 -29.95
N GLU A 133 14.72 5.42 -31.01
CA GLU A 133 14.60 6.88 -31.05
C GLU A 133 13.18 7.37 -30.80
N THR A 134 12.17 6.60 -31.25
CA THR A 134 10.75 6.87 -31.04
C THR A 134 10.01 5.62 -30.60
N LEU A 135 8.83 5.80 -29.96
CA LEU A 135 7.98 4.68 -29.55
C LEU A 135 7.46 3.88 -30.74
N ALA A 136 7.14 4.55 -31.86
CA ALA A 136 6.69 3.87 -33.09
C ALA A 136 7.77 2.90 -33.60
N ILE A 137 9.02 3.36 -33.73
CA ILE A 137 10.15 2.50 -34.14
C ILE A 137 10.34 1.34 -33.14
N ALA A 138 10.19 1.61 -31.84
CA ALA A 138 10.33 0.54 -30.83
C ALA A 138 9.25 -0.53 -30.97
N LYS A 139 8.01 -0.15 -31.28
CA LYS A 139 6.90 -1.07 -31.53
C LYS A 139 7.11 -1.87 -32.84
N ASP A 140 7.44 -1.18 -33.93
CA ASP A 140 7.73 -1.84 -35.22
C ASP A 140 8.87 -2.85 -35.10
N ALA A 141 9.91 -2.48 -34.35
CA ALA A 141 11.03 -3.39 -34.06
C ALA A 141 10.61 -4.59 -33.20
N ALA A 142 9.73 -4.38 -32.23
CA ALA A 142 9.23 -5.47 -31.38
C ALA A 142 8.46 -6.52 -32.19
N GLU A 143 7.73 -6.14 -33.24
CA GLU A 143 7.06 -7.07 -34.16
C GLU A 143 8.03 -7.90 -35.01
N LEU A 144 9.29 -7.45 -35.14
CA LEU A 144 10.34 -8.17 -35.85
C LEU A 144 11.14 -9.14 -34.97
N VAL A 145 10.89 -9.14 -33.65
CA VAL A 145 11.48 -10.12 -32.73
C VAL A 145 10.71 -11.42 -32.84
N ASP A 146 11.41 -12.49 -33.20
CA ASP A 146 10.82 -13.83 -33.31
C ASP A 146 11.17 -14.66 -32.06
N ILE A 147 10.15 -15.27 -31.45
CA ILE A 147 10.31 -16.07 -30.21
C ILE A 147 9.73 -17.45 -30.44
N ASP A 148 10.59 -18.47 -30.34
CA ASP A 148 10.17 -19.89 -30.37
C ASP A 148 9.79 -20.32 -28.94
N TYR A 149 8.49 -20.55 -28.73
CA TYR A 149 7.93 -21.04 -27.48
C TYR A 149 7.57 -22.50 -27.55
N GLU A 150 7.91 -23.25 -26.51
CA GLU A 150 7.29 -24.54 -26.19
C GLU A 150 6.20 -24.30 -25.14
N ALA A 151 4.93 -24.34 -25.59
CA ALA A 151 3.79 -24.14 -24.69
C ALA A 151 3.70 -25.30 -23.68
N LEU A 152 3.48 -24.93 -22.41
CA LEU A 152 3.31 -25.85 -21.28
C LEU A 152 1.87 -25.75 -20.76
N ALA A 153 1.40 -26.80 -20.09
CA ALA A 153 0.11 -26.79 -19.41
C ALA A 153 0.13 -25.73 -18.27
N PRO A 154 -0.81 -24.74 -18.27
CA PRO A 154 -0.86 -23.75 -17.23
C PRO A 154 -1.74 -24.17 -16.06
N ALA A 155 -1.43 -23.65 -14.86
CA ALA A 155 -2.24 -23.71 -13.66
C ALA A 155 -2.71 -22.28 -13.32
N THR A 156 -3.89 -21.87 -13.76
CA THR A 156 -4.39 -20.48 -13.62
C THR A 156 -5.50 -20.32 -12.59
N ASP A 157 -6.27 -21.38 -12.32
CA ASP A 157 -7.30 -21.40 -11.27
C ASP A 157 -6.66 -21.70 -9.91
N THR A 158 -6.99 -20.91 -8.90
CA THR A 158 -6.38 -21.00 -7.56
C THR A 158 -6.66 -22.34 -6.87
N ALA A 159 -7.89 -22.86 -6.95
CA ALA A 159 -8.25 -24.12 -6.31
C ALA A 159 -7.64 -25.32 -7.05
N LEU A 160 -7.71 -25.31 -8.38
CA LEU A 160 -7.14 -26.37 -9.21
C LEU A 160 -5.60 -26.38 -9.14
N ALA A 161 -4.95 -25.22 -9.05
CA ALA A 161 -3.51 -25.13 -8.91
C ALA A 161 -2.99 -25.75 -7.61
N ALA A 162 -3.80 -25.77 -6.55
CA ALA A 162 -3.45 -26.40 -5.28
C ALA A 162 -3.57 -27.93 -5.27
N GLU A 163 -4.18 -28.54 -6.29
CA GLU A 163 -4.33 -30.00 -6.37
C GLU A 163 -2.98 -30.69 -6.64
N ALA A 164 -2.79 -31.88 -6.06
CA ALA A 164 -1.54 -32.65 -6.23
C ALA A 164 -1.19 -32.99 -7.70
N LYS A 165 -2.19 -33.10 -8.57
CA LYS A 165 -2.04 -33.39 -10.01
C LYS A 165 -1.90 -32.15 -10.88
N ALA A 166 -1.96 -30.96 -10.31
CA ALA A 166 -1.85 -29.70 -11.07
C ALA A 166 -0.50 -29.58 -11.80
N PRO A 167 -0.47 -28.97 -12.99
CA PRO A 167 0.78 -28.64 -13.64
C PRO A 167 1.65 -27.76 -12.72
N ARG A 168 2.95 -28.07 -12.65
CA ARG A 168 3.89 -27.33 -11.81
C ARG A 168 4.24 -25.99 -12.45
N VAL A 169 4.11 -24.89 -11.71
CA VAL A 169 4.58 -23.56 -12.13
C VAL A 169 6.11 -23.49 -12.06
N TRP A 170 6.69 -24.18 -11.05
CA TRP A 170 8.12 -24.33 -10.83
C TRP A 170 8.50 -25.81 -10.77
N ASP A 171 9.34 -26.26 -11.68
CA ASP A 171 9.70 -27.69 -11.81
C ASP A 171 10.36 -28.22 -10.53
N GLU A 172 11.13 -27.36 -9.84
CA GLU A 172 11.86 -27.67 -8.61
C GLU A 172 10.97 -27.74 -7.36
N ALA A 173 9.74 -27.19 -7.43
CA ALA A 173 8.83 -27.19 -6.30
C ALA A 173 8.15 -28.54 -6.12
N PRO A 174 7.96 -29.01 -4.86
CA PRO A 174 7.25 -30.26 -4.60
C PRO A 174 5.75 -30.17 -4.89
N SER A 175 5.18 -28.97 -4.87
CA SER A 175 3.78 -28.65 -5.22
C SER A 175 3.65 -27.17 -5.58
N ASN A 176 2.46 -26.73 -6.00
CA ASN A 176 2.17 -25.30 -6.14
C ASN A 176 1.76 -24.63 -4.82
N ILE A 177 1.69 -25.38 -3.71
CA ILE A 177 1.49 -24.81 -2.38
C ILE A 177 2.86 -24.43 -1.81
N PHE A 178 3.12 -23.13 -1.72
CA PHE A 178 4.39 -22.58 -1.24
C PHE A 178 4.39 -22.25 0.25
N LEU A 179 3.21 -22.03 0.83
CA LEU A 179 3.00 -21.91 2.27
C LEU A 179 1.83 -22.81 2.67
N ASP A 180 2.05 -23.66 3.66
CA ASP A 180 1.03 -24.39 4.43
C ASP A 180 1.20 -23.99 5.89
N ALA A 181 0.34 -23.13 6.38
CA ALA A 181 0.39 -22.61 7.74
C ALA A 181 -0.91 -22.86 8.47
N GLU A 182 -0.81 -22.99 9.79
CA GLU A 182 -1.92 -23.26 10.68
C GLU A 182 -1.84 -22.37 11.92
N VAL A 183 -2.98 -21.78 12.31
CA VAL A 183 -3.09 -20.91 13.49
C VAL A 183 -4.29 -21.30 14.34
N GLY A 184 -4.20 -21.04 15.65
CA GLY A 184 -5.27 -21.33 16.61
C GLY A 184 -5.13 -22.70 17.25
N ASP A 185 -6.23 -23.17 17.86
CA ASP A 185 -6.30 -24.43 18.64
C ASP A 185 -7.35 -25.39 18.04
N ALA A 186 -6.86 -26.41 17.32
CA ALA A 186 -7.71 -27.40 16.66
C ALA A 186 -8.59 -28.18 17.65
N ALA A 187 -7.99 -28.67 18.71
CA ALA A 187 -8.71 -29.58 19.67
C ALA A 187 -9.83 -28.85 20.40
N THR A 188 -9.57 -27.65 20.92
CA THR A 188 -10.58 -26.83 21.60
C THR A 188 -11.65 -26.36 20.63
N THR A 189 -11.27 -26.02 19.37
CA THR A 189 -12.22 -25.65 18.33
C THR A 189 -13.14 -26.79 17.96
N ASP A 190 -12.61 -28.01 17.74
CA ASP A 190 -13.42 -29.19 17.39
C ASP A 190 -14.41 -29.55 18.51
N LYS A 191 -13.99 -29.42 19.78
CA LYS A 191 -14.89 -29.59 20.93
C LYS A 191 -16.03 -28.55 20.89
N ALA A 192 -15.73 -27.27 20.66
CA ALA A 192 -16.75 -26.23 20.57
C ALA A 192 -17.74 -26.48 19.41
N PHE A 193 -17.25 -27.01 18.29
CA PHE A 193 -18.12 -27.40 17.17
C PHE A 193 -19.01 -28.62 17.51
N ALA A 194 -18.52 -29.58 18.29
CA ALA A 194 -19.31 -30.72 18.73
C ALA A 194 -20.46 -30.31 19.69
N ASP A 195 -20.22 -29.29 20.52
CA ASP A 195 -21.19 -28.75 21.48
C ASP A 195 -22.15 -27.70 20.86
N ALA A 196 -21.94 -27.31 19.57
CA ALA A 196 -22.68 -26.23 18.93
C ALA A 196 -24.14 -26.62 18.62
N ALA A 197 -25.07 -25.71 18.90
CA ALA A 197 -26.48 -25.86 18.51
C ALA A 197 -26.68 -25.59 17.01
N HIS A 198 -25.89 -24.70 16.45
CA HIS A 198 -25.94 -24.33 15.04
C HIS A 198 -24.51 -24.24 14.47
N VAL A 199 -24.35 -24.73 13.26
CA VAL A 199 -23.13 -24.55 12.46
C VAL A 199 -23.54 -23.94 11.13
N VAL A 200 -22.91 -22.85 10.75
CA VAL A 200 -23.03 -22.25 9.42
C VAL A 200 -21.74 -22.42 8.66
N LYS A 201 -21.86 -22.60 7.35
CA LYS A 201 -20.75 -22.86 6.44
C LYS A 201 -20.80 -21.87 5.29
N LEU A 202 -19.63 -21.41 4.89
CA LEU A 202 -19.45 -20.56 3.71
C LEU A 202 -18.30 -21.12 2.87
N GLU A 203 -18.62 -21.48 1.62
CA GLU A 203 -17.63 -21.68 0.59
C GLU A 203 -17.76 -20.52 -0.39
N THR A 204 -16.65 -19.82 -0.65
CA THR A 204 -16.67 -18.62 -1.48
C THR A 204 -15.30 -18.35 -2.09
N TRP A 205 -15.31 -17.51 -3.13
CA TRP A 205 -14.08 -16.95 -3.66
C TRP A 205 -14.17 -15.42 -3.68
N VAL A 206 -13.03 -14.80 -3.60
CA VAL A 206 -12.87 -13.38 -3.86
C VAL A 206 -12.02 -13.25 -5.12
N GLN A 207 -12.60 -12.63 -6.16
CA GLN A 207 -11.96 -12.54 -7.46
C GLN A 207 -10.68 -11.71 -7.42
N ARG A 208 -9.80 -11.99 -8.37
CA ARG A 208 -8.62 -11.22 -8.66
C ARG A 208 -8.98 -9.82 -9.16
N VAL A 209 -8.26 -8.81 -8.71
CA VAL A 209 -8.44 -7.41 -9.08
C VAL A 209 -7.10 -6.72 -9.28
N THR A 210 -7.09 -5.59 -9.99
CA THR A 210 -5.94 -4.68 -10.10
C THR A 210 -6.32 -3.27 -9.69
N GLY A 211 -5.34 -2.45 -9.32
CA GLY A 211 -5.55 -1.10 -8.78
C GLY A 211 -6.02 -0.08 -9.80
N VAL A 212 -5.72 -0.28 -11.08
CA VAL A 212 -6.04 0.64 -12.19
C VAL A 212 -5.84 2.12 -11.83
N PRO A 213 -4.65 2.56 -11.37
CA PRO A 213 -4.40 3.98 -11.17
C PRO A 213 -4.65 4.76 -12.44
N MET A 214 -5.21 5.99 -12.31
CA MET A 214 -5.44 6.85 -13.49
C MET A 214 -4.13 7.13 -14.24
N GLU A 215 -3.04 7.39 -13.53
CA GLU A 215 -1.70 7.39 -14.06
C GLU A 215 -1.22 5.94 -14.27
N ALA A 216 -1.13 5.48 -15.51
CA ALA A 216 -0.43 4.25 -15.83
C ALA A 216 1.05 4.37 -15.43
N ARG A 217 1.73 3.24 -15.18
CA ARG A 217 3.12 3.31 -14.77
C ARG A 217 4.02 3.84 -15.89
N THR A 218 4.86 4.79 -15.53
CA THR A 218 5.86 5.40 -16.39
C THR A 218 7.19 5.41 -15.67
N ALA A 219 8.28 5.23 -16.41
CA ALA A 219 9.64 5.29 -15.88
C ALA A 219 10.56 6.00 -16.86
N VAL A 220 11.35 6.96 -16.35
CA VAL A 220 12.44 7.58 -17.10
C VAL A 220 13.74 7.26 -16.36
N GLY A 221 14.56 6.43 -16.97
CA GLY A 221 15.85 6.02 -16.46
C GLY A 221 17.00 6.76 -17.13
N ASN A 222 17.96 7.24 -16.35
CA ASN A 222 19.19 7.84 -16.83
C ASN A 222 20.39 7.30 -16.04
N TYR A 223 21.43 6.89 -16.76
CA TYR A 223 22.74 6.60 -16.20
C TYR A 223 23.69 7.74 -16.54
N ASP A 224 24.15 8.45 -15.52
CA ASP A 224 25.13 9.52 -15.65
C ASP A 224 26.55 8.94 -15.56
N LYS A 225 27.21 8.81 -16.71
CA LYS A 225 28.53 8.21 -16.80
C LYS A 225 29.61 8.95 -15.98
N PRO A 226 29.63 10.30 -15.92
CA PRO A 226 30.61 11.01 -15.12
C PRO A 226 30.54 10.72 -13.62
N SER A 227 29.37 10.68 -13.04
CA SER A 227 29.18 10.37 -11.60
C SER A 227 29.05 8.87 -11.30
N GLY A 228 28.80 8.03 -12.30
CA GLY A 228 28.49 6.62 -12.13
C GLY A 228 27.10 6.33 -11.53
N ARG A 229 26.24 7.36 -11.39
CA ARG A 229 24.93 7.26 -10.73
C ARG A 229 23.80 6.96 -11.69
N TYR A 230 22.80 6.26 -11.16
CA TYR A 230 21.52 6.00 -11.82
C TYR A 230 20.44 6.94 -11.28
N PHE A 231 19.64 7.50 -12.18
CA PHE A 231 18.53 8.40 -11.88
C PHE A 231 17.23 7.81 -12.43
N LEU A 232 16.28 7.55 -11.55
CA LEU A 232 14.94 7.09 -11.93
C LEU A 232 13.91 8.17 -11.62
N HIS A 233 13.07 8.52 -12.59
CA HIS A 233 11.84 9.27 -12.39
C HIS A 233 10.66 8.33 -12.64
N ALA A 234 9.89 8.00 -11.58
CA ALA A 234 8.78 7.07 -11.68
C ALA A 234 7.76 7.30 -10.56
N GLY A 235 6.49 7.03 -10.84
CA GLY A 235 5.45 6.99 -9.82
C GLY A 235 5.72 5.89 -8.79
N SER A 236 5.60 6.21 -7.51
CA SER A 236 6.01 5.34 -6.40
C SER A 236 5.05 5.43 -5.23
N GLY A 237 4.97 4.37 -4.45
CA GLY A 237 4.36 4.40 -3.11
C GLY A 237 5.34 4.80 -2.02
N GLY A 238 6.66 4.87 -2.34
CA GLY A 238 7.73 5.27 -1.43
C GLY A 238 9.11 5.12 -2.07
N VAL A 239 9.79 6.24 -2.34
CA VAL A 239 11.04 6.28 -3.11
C VAL A 239 12.24 5.64 -2.41
N VAL A 240 12.30 5.71 -1.08
CA VAL A 240 13.46 5.18 -0.30
C VAL A 240 13.55 3.67 -0.44
N ARG A 241 12.43 2.96 -0.35
CA ARG A 241 12.38 1.51 -0.58
C ARG A 241 12.81 1.18 -2.00
N GLN A 242 12.28 1.88 -3.00
CA GLN A 242 12.64 1.66 -4.41
C GLN A 242 14.12 1.88 -4.68
N LYS A 243 14.75 2.89 -4.06
CA LYS A 243 16.20 3.11 -4.13
C LYS A 243 16.98 1.88 -3.70
N GLY A 244 16.64 1.29 -2.55
CA GLY A 244 17.31 0.08 -2.04
C GLY A 244 17.09 -1.15 -2.93
N GLU A 245 15.86 -1.36 -3.39
CA GLU A 245 15.52 -2.47 -4.28
C GLU A 245 16.23 -2.36 -5.63
N LEU A 246 16.26 -1.16 -6.25
CA LEU A 246 16.98 -0.90 -7.50
C LEU A 246 18.50 -1.11 -7.36
N ALA A 247 19.08 -0.63 -6.27
CA ALA A 247 20.50 -0.85 -6.00
C ALA A 247 20.82 -2.35 -5.91
N SER A 248 19.98 -3.13 -5.23
CA SER A 248 20.11 -4.58 -5.15
C SER A 248 20.01 -5.26 -6.51
N ILE A 249 19.01 -4.87 -7.35
CA ILE A 249 18.80 -5.44 -8.68
C ILE A 249 19.97 -5.12 -9.61
N LEU A 250 20.44 -3.87 -9.60
CA LEU A 250 21.53 -3.41 -10.45
C LEU A 250 22.93 -3.82 -9.94
N GLY A 251 23.00 -4.37 -8.71
CA GLY A 251 24.28 -4.79 -8.11
C GLY A 251 25.20 -3.61 -7.76
N VAL A 252 24.63 -2.47 -7.36
CA VAL A 252 25.37 -1.24 -6.98
C VAL A 252 25.01 -0.82 -5.55
N LYS A 253 25.71 0.20 -5.03
CA LYS A 253 25.39 0.74 -3.70
C LYS A 253 24.14 1.63 -3.77
N PRO A 254 23.36 1.76 -2.66
CA PRO A 254 22.21 2.66 -2.63
C PRO A 254 22.56 4.12 -2.96
N GLU A 255 23.77 4.60 -2.62
CA GLU A 255 24.23 5.96 -2.91
C GLU A 255 24.34 6.23 -4.42
N ASP A 256 24.55 5.19 -5.22
CA ASP A 256 24.67 5.28 -6.67
C ASP A 256 23.28 5.39 -7.36
N VAL A 257 22.20 5.33 -6.60
CA VAL A 257 20.84 5.39 -7.14
C VAL A 257 20.09 6.57 -6.54
N ARG A 258 19.49 7.42 -7.39
CA ARG A 258 18.53 8.44 -7.00
C ARG A 258 17.17 8.12 -7.61
N VAL A 259 16.14 8.14 -6.80
CA VAL A 259 14.74 7.99 -7.22
C VAL A 259 13.99 9.27 -6.94
N VAL A 260 13.29 9.76 -7.96
CA VAL A 260 12.47 10.97 -7.87
C VAL A 260 11.05 10.62 -8.31
N ALA A 261 10.09 10.90 -7.46
CA ALA A 261 8.67 10.85 -7.77
C ALA A 261 8.05 12.24 -7.51
N TYR A 262 7.24 12.68 -8.46
CA TYR A 262 6.51 13.95 -8.36
C TYR A 262 5.06 13.69 -7.92
N ASP A 263 4.07 14.27 -8.61
CA ASP A 263 2.67 13.91 -8.43
C ASP A 263 2.43 12.46 -8.87
N ILE A 264 1.57 11.77 -8.14
CA ILE A 264 1.25 10.38 -8.42
C ILE A 264 -0.25 10.23 -8.62
N GLY A 265 -0.64 9.80 -9.81
CA GLY A 265 -2.03 9.61 -10.22
C GLY A 265 -2.65 8.31 -9.73
N GLY A 266 -2.49 8.01 -8.44
CA GLY A 266 -2.99 6.81 -7.78
C GLY A 266 -1.91 5.75 -7.56
N ASN A 267 -2.03 5.03 -6.42
CA ASN A 267 -1.13 3.93 -6.04
C ASN A 267 -1.91 2.67 -5.65
N PHE A 268 -2.81 2.77 -4.68
CA PHE A 268 -3.66 1.69 -4.14
C PHE A 268 -2.90 0.44 -3.67
N GLY A 269 -1.58 0.55 -3.48
CA GLY A 269 -0.67 -0.54 -3.14
C GLY A 269 0.12 -1.09 -4.34
N THR A 270 -0.39 -0.99 -5.57
CA THR A 270 0.26 -1.56 -6.76
C THR A 270 1.58 -0.89 -7.11
N LYS A 271 1.79 0.38 -6.76
CA LYS A 271 3.05 1.11 -6.98
C LYS A 271 4.00 1.08 -5.75
N ASN A 272 3.71 0.27 -4.75
CA ASN A 272 4.60 0.12 -3.58
C ASN A 272 5.78 -0.82 -3.84
N SER A 273 5.67 -1.73 -4.80
CA SER A 273 6.73 -2.65 -5.22
C SER A 273 7.39 -2.19 -6.52
N ILE A 274 8.61 -2.66 -6.79
CA ILE A 274 9.30 -2.39 -8.03
C ILE A 274 8.60 -3.08 -9.20
N PHE A 275 8.26 -2.33 -10.21
CA PHE A 275 7.88 -2.88 -11.52
C PHE A 275 9.12 -3.26 -12.33
N ALA A 276 9.00 -4.29 -13.14
CA ALA A 276 10.09 -4.80 -13.97
C ALA A 276 10.73 -3.73 -14.87
N GLU A 277 9.95 -2.80 -15.37
CA GLU A 277 10.40 -1.74 -16.27
C GLU A 277 11.33 -0.72 -15.59
N PHE A 278 11.26 -0.55 -14.27
CA PHE A 278 12.09 0.42 -13.55
C PHE A 278 13.59 0.09 -13.61
N PRO A 279 14.03 -1.11 -13.23
CA PRO A 279 15.43 -1.50 -13.46
C PRO A 279 15.78 -1.63 -14.95
N LEU A 280 14.81 -2.00 -15.83
CA LEU A 280 15.05 -2.14 -17.25
C LEU A 280 15.44 -0.81 -17.92
N VAL A 281 14.75 0.31 -17.64
CA VAL A 281 15.10 1.61 -18.21
C VAL A 281 16.44 2.13 -17.71
N LEU A 282 16.82 1.81 -16.46
CA LEU A 282 18.13 2.18 -15.90
C LEU A 282 19.27 1.37 -16.53
N TRP A 283 19.10 0.05 -16.61
CA TRP A 283 20.03 -0.85 -17.25
C TRP A 283 20.21 -0.53 -18.75
N ALA A 284 19.10 -0.32 -19.47
CA ALA A 284 19.13 0.06 -20.87
C ALA A 284 19.80 1.41 -21.09
N SER A 285 19.56 2.41 -20.22
CA SER A 285 20.20 3.71 -20.28
C SER A 285 21.73 3.61 -20.20
N LYS A 286 22.26 2.75 -19.33
CA LYS A 286 23.69 2.47 -19.24
C LYS A 286 24.23 1.85 -20.53
N ARG A 287 23.48 0.91 -21.14
CA ARG A 287 23.84 0.23 -22.39
C ARG A 287 23.87 1.16 -23.59
N VAL A 288 22.84 2.03 -23.75
CA VAL A 288 22.74 2.91 -24.93
C VAL A 288 23.40 4.28 -24.74
N GLY A 289 23.81 4.64 -23.51
CA GLY A 289 24.45 5.92 -23.19
C GLY A 289 23.49 7.13 -23.34
N ARG A 290 22.20 6.92 -23.23
CA ARG A 290 21.14 7.94 -23.36
C ARG A 290 20.01 7.65 -22.36
N PRO A 291 19.25 8.66 -21.91
CA PRO A 291 18.05 8.43 -21.10
C PRO A 291 17.04 7.56 -21.85
N VAL A 292 16.35 6.67 -21.12
CA VAL A 292 15.35 5.74 -21.65
C VAL A 292 14.03 5.96 -20.93
N LYS A 293 12.95 6.21 -21.67
CA LYS A 293 11.59 6.37 -21.16
C LYS A 293 10.70 5.23 -21.60
N PHE A 294 10.02 4.61 -20.63
CA PHE A 294 8.95 3.65 -20.82
C PHE A 294 7.63 4.27 -20.36
N VAL A 295 6.57 4.10 -21.13
CA VAL A 295 5.19 4.49 -20.78
C VAL A 295 4.29 3.29 -21.02
N CYS A 296 3.64 2.82 -19.97
CA CYS A 296 2.70 1.69 -20.02
C CYS A 296 1.37 2.13 -20.62
N GLU A 297 0.88 1.41 -21.61
CA GLU A 297 -0.47 1.59 -22.11
C GLU A 297 -1.51 1.02 -21.13
N ARG A 298 -2.75 1.50 -21.20
CA ARG A 298 -3.81 1.04 -20.28
C ARG A 298 -4.13 -0.45 -20.42
N SER A 299 -4.19 -0.96 -21.64
CA SER A 299 -4.38 -2.38 -21.91
C SER A 299 -3.23 -3.24 -21.38
N GLU A 300 -2.00 -2.75 -21.55
CA GLU A 300 -0.79 -3.36 -21.03
C GLU A 300 -0.78 -3.39 -19.49
N ALA A 301 -1.27 -2.31 -18.85
CA ALA A 301 -1.39 -2.25 -17.39
C ALA A 301 -2.31 -3.34 -16.82
N PHE A 302 -3.43 -3.66 -17.49
CA PHE A 302 -4.30 -4.76 -17.07
C PHE A 302 -3.62 -6.14 -17.09
N LEU A 303 -2.65 -6.34 -17.98
CA LEU A 303 -1.90 -7.59 -18.09
C LEU A 303 -0.71 -7.67 -17.12
N SER A 304 -0.11 -6.52 -16.78
CA SER A 304 1.23 -6.49 -16.18
C SER A 304 1.37 -5.59 -14.95
N ASP A 305 0.31 -4.90 -14.48
CA ASP A 305 0.28 -4.34 -13.14
C ASP A 305 0.13 -5.46 -12.11
N TYR A 306 0.81 -5.32 -10.98
CA TYR A 306 0.58 -6.19 -9.84
C TYR A 306 -0.90 -6.23 -9.46
N GLN A 307 -1.35 -7.40 -9.06
CA GLN A 307 -2.75 -7.66 -8.74
C GLN A 307 -2.92 -7.95 -7.24
N GLY A 308 -4.17 -8.05 -6.81
CA GLY A 308 -4.51 -8.37 -5.43
C GLY A 308 -5.74 -9.26 -5.35
N ARG A 309 -6.13 -9.62 -4.14
CA ARG A 309 -7.21 -10.57 -3.84
C ARG A 309 -6.88 -11.96 -4.38
N ASP A 310 -7.87 -12.65 -5.00
CA ASP A 310 -7.76 -13.99 -5.55
C ASP A 310 -7.55 -15.06 -4.47
N LEU A 311 -8.60 -15.31 -3.72
CA LEU A 311 -8.62 -16.38 -2.74
C LEU A 311 -9.87 -17.23 -2.84
N VAL A 312 -9.74 -18.50 -2.46
CA VAL A 312 -10.85 -19.44 -2.26
C VAL A 312 -10.90 -19.84 -0.80
N ALA A 313 -12.05 -19.68 -0.17
CA ALA A 313 -12.20 -19.91 1.26
C ALA A 313 -13.32 -20.90 1.57
N LYS A 314 -13.08 -21.75 2.58
CA LYS A 314 -14.06 -22.63 3.20
C LYS A 314 -14.03 -22.38 4.70
N VAL A 315 -15.11 -21.82 5.24
CA VAL A 315 -15.15 -21.37 6.64
C VAL A 315 -16.43 -21.81 7.30
N GLU A 316 -16.33 -22.20 8.56
CA GLU A 316 -17.45 -22.60 9.41
C GLU A 316 -17.47 -21.76 10.69
N LEU A 317 -18.66 -21.42 11.16
CA LEU A 317 -18.91 -20.72 12.41
C LEU A 317 -19.89 -21.54 13.26
N ALA A 318 -19.50 -21.84 14.49
CA ALA A 318 -20.29 -22.56 15.49
C ALA A 318 -21.00 -21.58 16.43
N LEU A 319 -22.29 -21.83 16.72
CA LEU A 319 -23.09 -20.97 17.57
C LEU A 319 -23.87 -21.80 18.61
N ASP A 320 -24.16 -21.22 19.77
CA ASP A 320 -25.10 -21.72 20.74
C ASP A 320 -26.57 -21.50 20.30
N LYS A 321 -27.52 -22.00 21.11
CA LYS A 321 -28.97 -21.82 20.88
C LYS A 321 -29.41 -20.37 20.91
N ARG A 322 -28.65 -19.48 21.55
CA ARG A 322 -28.93 -18.06 21.70
C ARG A 322 -28.26 -17.20 20.64
N GLY A 323 -27.49 -17.82 19.73
CA GLY A 323 -26.78 -17.15 18.65
C GLY A 323 -25.43 -16.54 19.04
N HIS A 324 -24.86 -16.89 20.18
CA HIS A 324 -23.51 -16.50 20.53
C HIS A 324 -22.50 -17.38 19.77
N PHE A 325 -21.45 -16.76 19.28
CA PHE A 325 -20.36 -17.46 18.59
C PHE A 325 -19.54 -18.27 19.61
N LEU A 326 -19.31 -19.53 19.30
CA LEU A 326 -18.54 -20.45 20.10
C LEU A 326 -17.15 -20.67 19.53
N ALA A 327 -17.06 -20.87 18.23
CA ALA A 327 -15.81 -21.15 17.55
C ALA A 327 -15.88 -20.83 16.05
N MET A 328 -14.72 -20.59 15.45
CA MET A 328 -14.54 -20.49 14.01
C MET A 328 -13.48 -21.47 13.53
N ARG A 329 -13.70 -22.13 12.39
CA ARG A 329 -12.67 -22.91 11.72
C ARG A 329 -12.76 -22.80 10.21
N GLY A 330 -11.65 -23.05 9.53
CA GLY A 330 -11.66 -23.03 8.08
C GLY A 330 -10.29 -23.04 7.46
N SER A 331 -10.30 -22.80 6.16
CA SER A 331 -9.09 -22.66 5.37
C SER A 331 -9.30 -21.69 4.22
N HIS A 332 -8.21 -21.11 3.73
CA HIS A 332 -8.22 -20.44 2.44
C HIS A 332 -6.94 -20.68 1.65
N LEU A 333 -7.11 -20.73 0.34
CA LEU A 333 -6.07 -20.74 -0.66
C LEU A 333 -5.92 -19.31 -1.19
N SER A 334 -4.77 -18.68 -0.97
CA SER A 334 -4.47 -17.34 -1.49
C SER A 334 -3.50 -17.47 -2.65
N ASN A 335 -3.90 -16.99 -3.81
CA ASN A 335 -3.06 -17.00 -5.01
C ASN A 335 -1.96 -15.93 -4.90
N ILE A 336 -0.70 -16.32 -5.06
CA ILE A 336 0.45 -15.39 -5.07
C ILE A 336 1.02 -15.15 -6.47
N GLY A 337 0.40 -15.73 -7.52
CA GLY A 337 0.84 -15.64 -8.91
C GLY A 337 2.04 -16.52 -9.22
N GLY A 338 2.73 -16.20 -10.30
CA GLY A 338 3.85 -17.03 -10.80
C GLY A 338 5.13 -16.96 -9.98
N TYR A 339 5.19 -16.02 -9.01
CA TYR A 339 6.40 -15.72 -8.22
C TYR A 339 6.07 -15.48 -6.75
N SER A 340 6.98 -15.86 -5.86
CA SER A 340 6.85 -15.67 -4.40
C SER A 340 7.12 -14.21 -3.97
N SER A 341 6.44 -13.25 -4.60
CA SER A 341 6.69 -11.83 -4.40
C SER A 341 6.22 -11.32 -3.04
N SER A 342 5.08 -11.79 -2.53
CA SER A 342 4.49 -11.34 -1.26
C SER A 342 3.48 -12.33 -0.71
N ILE A 343 3.46 -12.51 0.64
CA ILE A 343 2.38 -13.15 1.40
C ILE A 343 1.69 -12.19 2.37
N VAL A 344 1.94 -10.89 2.23
CA VAL A 344 1.33 -9.87 3.10
C VAL A 344 -0.20 -9.94 3.08
N PRO A 345 -0.90 -10.08 1.92
CA PRO A 345 -2.36 -10.19 1.93
C PRO A 345 -2.86 -11.36 2.76
N LEU A 346 -2.24 -12.54 2.61
CA LEU A 346 -2.56 -13.74 3.36
C LEU A 346 -2.41 -13.51 4.88
N ARG A 347 -1.23 -13.05 5.29
CA ARG A 347 -0.90 -12.80 6.69
C ARG A 347 -1.82 -11.77 7.34
N LYS A 348 -2.04 -10.64 6.67
CA LYS A 348 -2.88 -9.55 7.17
C LYS A 348 -4.35 -9.94 7.29
N GLY A 349 -4.87 -10.72 6.35
CA GLY A 349 -6.24 -11.23 6.40
C GLY A 349 -6.46 -12.16 7.58
N VAL A 350 -5.55 -13.11 7.80
CA VAL A 350 -5.65 -14.06 8.92
C VAL A 350 -5.57 -13.36 10.28
N SER A 351 -4.73 -12.33 10.41
CA SER A 351 -4.54 -11.59 11.68
C SER A 351 -5.85 -11.07 12.27
N ILE A 352 -6.78 -10.61 11.45
CA ILE A 352 -8.03 -9.98 11.90
C ILE A 352 -9.28 -10.72 11.41
N PHE A 353 -9.16 -12.01 11.14
CA PHE A 353 -10.22 -12.80 10.49
C PHE A 353 -11.53 -12.88 11.28
N SER A 354 -11.49 -12.76 12.63
CA SER A 354 -12.69 -12.68 13.48
C SER A 354 -13.42 -11.34 13.38
N GLY A 355 -12.88 -10.35 12.65
CA GLY A 355 -13.46 -9.01 12.58
C GLY A 355 -13.56 -8.38 13.96
N VAL A 356 -14.61 -7.62 14.17
CA VAL A 356 -14.93 -6.96 15.46
C VAL A 356 -15.69 -7.85 16.43
N TYR A 357 -15.74 -9.17 16.16
CA TYR A 357 -16.56 -10.09 16.91
C TYR A 357 -15.76 -10.91 17.92
N ARG A 358 -16.42 -11.19 19.04
CA ARG A 358 -15.93 -12.09 20.07
C ARG A 358 -16.09 -13.53 19.62
N VAL A 359 -15.01 -14.11 19.15
CA VAL A 359 -14.90 -15.53 18.82
C VAL A 359 -13.97 -16.15 19.85
N PRO A 360 -14.47 -17.03 20.76
CA PRO A 360 -13.66 -17.54 21.88
C PRO A 360 -12.46 -18.38 21.44
N VAL A 361 -12.61 -19.19 20.41
CA VAL A 361 -11.54 -20.05 19.89
C VAL A 361 -11.66 -20.20 18.38
N ALA A 362 -10.52 -20.37 17.72
CA ALA A 362 -10.48 -20.61 16.28
C ALA A 362 -9.37 -21.60 15.92
N HIS A 363 -9.57 -22.26 14.78
CA HIS A 363 -8.55 -23.06 14.10
C HIS A 363 -8.61 -22.79 12.59
N TYR A 364 -7.49 -22.34 12.01
CA TYR A 364 -7.48 -21.87 10.63
C TYR A 364 -6.23 -22.34 9.88
N LYS A 365 -6.43 -22.79 8.64
CA LYS A 365 -5.35 -23.19 7.71
C LYS A 365 -5.23 -22.14 6.59
N ALA A 366 -4.02 -21.71 6.34
CA ALA A 366 -3.71 -20.66 5.39
C ALA A 366 -2.67 -21.15 4.36
N TYR A 367 -3.03 -21.11 3.09
CA TYR A 367 -2.17 -21.62 2.02
C TYR A 367 -1.82 -20.50 1.04
N ALA A 368 -0.53 -20.35 0.71
CA ALA A 368 -0.09 -19.56 -0.42
C ALA A 368 0.12 -20.47 -1.63
N VAL A 369 -0.59 -20.19 -2.71
CA VAL A 369 -0.61 -21.02 -3.93
C VAL A 369 0.01 -20.23 -5.08
N VAL A 370 1.05 -20.79 -5.73
CA VAL A 370 1.56 -20.25 -6.99
C VAL A 370 0.70 -20.71 -8.16
N SER A 371 0.54 -19.82 -9.14
CA SER A 371 -0.23 -20.09 -10.36
C SER A 371 0.37 -19.34 -11.54
N ASN A 372 0.00 -19.72 -12.77
CA ASN A 372 0.45 -19.04 -13.98
C ASN A 372 -0.33 -17.73 -14.23
N THR A 373 -0.27 -16.83 -13.25
CA THR A 373 -0.91 -15.52 -13.27
C THR A 373 0.06 -14.43 -12.78
N MET A 374 -0.23 -13.15 -13.05
CA MET A 374 0.54 -12.04 -12.53
C MET A 374 0.69 -12.12 -11.00
N PRO A 375 1.85 -11.86 -10.40
CA PRO A 375 2.02 -11.87 -8.95
C PRO A 375 1.03 -10.95 -8.23
N THR A 376 0.51 -11.43 -7.09
CA THR A 376 -0.29 -10.62 -6.16
C THR A 376 0.61 -9.98 -5.11
N ILE A 377 0.29 -8.74 -4.78
CA ILE A 377 0.97 -7.97 -3.72
C ILE A 377 -0.08 -7.24 -2.86
N PRO A 378 0.33 -6.52 -1.81
CA PRO A 378 -0.60 -5.67 -1.07
C PRO A 378 -1.38 -4.72 -1.97
N TYR A 379 -2.67 -4.95 -2.12
CA TYR A 379 -3.62 -4.09 -2.79
C TYR A 379 -4.69 -3.65 -1.77
N ARG A 380 -4.94 -2.35 -1.68
CA ARG A 380 -5.93 -1.63 -0.84
C ARG A 380 -6.51 -2.48 0.31
N SER A 381 -5.91 -2.33 1.48
CA SER A 381 -6.12 -3.10 2.72
C SER A 381 -5.67 -4.58 2.72
N ALA A 382 -5.08 -5.11 1.63
CA ALA A 382 -4.28 -6.34 1.59
C ALA A 382 -4.78 -7.49 2.48
N GLY A 383 -5.78 -8.24 2.04
CA GLY A 383 -6.34 -9.43 2.73
C GLY A 383 -7.43 -9.12 3.77
N ARG A 384 -7.47 -7.89 4.31
CA ARG A 384 -8.46 -7.52 5.33
C ARG A 384 -9.88 -7.37 4.79
N PRO A 385 -10.12 -6.75 3.62
CA PRO A 385 -11.47 -6.73 3.03
C PRO A 385 -12.02 -8.12 2.75
N GLU A 386 -11.16 -9.06 2.34
CA GLU A 386 -11.54 -10.45 2.11
C GLU A 386 -11.99 -11.13 3.41
N ALA A 387 -11.23 -10.92 4.50
CA ALA A 387 -11.58 -11.45 5.82
C ALA A 387 -12.89 -10.85 6.34
N MET A 388 -13.07 -9.53 6.20
CA MET A 388 -14.33 -8.85 6.61
C MET A 388 -15.51 -9.32 5.78
N PHE A 389 -15.37 -9.46 4.46
CA PHE A 389 -16.42 -10.01 3.60
C PHE A 389 -16.86 -11.39 4.07
N ILE A 390 -15.92 -12.30 4.34
CA ILE A 390 -16.22 -13.67 4.78
C ILE A 390 -16.91 -13.67 6.14
N MET A 391 -16.38 -12.89 7.10
CA MET A 391 -16.96 -12.83 8.45
C MET A 391 -18.37 -12.23 8.45
N GLU A 392 -18.59 -11.15 7.73
CA GLU A 392 -19.90 -10.50 7.63
C GLU A 392 -20.94 -11.37 6.90
N ARG A 393 -20.51 -12.15 5.89
CA ARG A 393 -21.36 -13.17 5.26
C ARG A 393 -21.71 -14.31 6.20
N LEU A 394 -20.78 -14.75 7.03
CA LEU A 394 -21.07 -15.75 8.08
C LEU A 394 -22.10 -15.22 9.10
N CYS A 395 -22.04 -13.94 9.48
CA CYS A 395 -23.07 -13.30 10.31
C CYS A 395 -24.46 -13.34 9.66
N ASP A 396 -24.55 -13.03 8.36
CA ASP A 396 -25.82 -13.11 7.63
C ASP A 396 -26.36 -14.55 7.53
N LEU A 397 -25.49 -15.52 7.28
CA LEU A 397 -25.84 -16.94 7.23
C LEU A 397 -26.26 -17.45 8.63
N ALA A 398 -25.60 -16.96 9.68
CA ALA A 398 -25.99 -17.27 11.06
C ALA A 398 -27.39 -16.73 11.39
N ALA A 399 -27.70 -15.51 10.97
CA ALA A 399 -29.03 -14.94 11.12
C ALA A 399 -30.10 -15.77 10.39
N LEU A 400 -29.84 -16.16 9.15
CA LEU A 400 -30.75 -17.02 8.39
C LEU A 400 -30.95 -18.40 9.03
N LYS A 401 -29.87 -19.02 9.56
CA LYS A 401 -29.88 -20.35 10.16
C LYS A 401 -30.60 -20.38 11.51
N THR A 402 -30.44 -19.33 12.32
CA THR A 402 -30.99 -19.25 13.67
C THR A 402 -32.38 -18.59 13.72
N GLY A 403 -32.77 -17.85 12.67
CA GLY A 403 -33.96 -17.02 12.66
C GLY A 403 -33.83 -15.73 13.49
N ILE A 404 -32.65 -15.45 14.04
CA ILE A 404 -32.35 -14.22 14.79
C ILE A 404 -32.11 -13.09 13.77
N ASP A 405 -32.62 -11.89 14.07
CA ASP A 405 -32.38 -10.71 13.21
C ASP A 405 -30.88 -10.50 12.98
N ARG A 406 -30.52 -10.10 11.76
CA ARG A 406 -29.12 -9.96 11.34
C ARG A 406 -28.35 -8.85 12.07
N ILE A 407 -29.04 -7.82 12.58
CA ILE A 407 -28.43 -6.80 13.42
C ILE A 407 -28.26 -7.34 14.83
N GLU A 408 -29.28 -8.01 15.34
CA GLU A 408 -29.25 -8.59 16.69
C GLU A 408 -28.16 -9.69 16.84
N ILE A 409 -27.96 -10.53 15.81
CA ILE A 409 -26.89 -11.55 15.88
C ILE A 409 -25.49 -10.90 15.91
N ARG A 410 -25.30 -9.78 15.22
CA ARG A 410 -24.08 -8.98 15.30
C ARG A 410 -23.92 -8.38 16.70
N ARG A 411 -24.95 -7.71 17.20
CA ARG A 411 -24.94 -7.03 18.52
C ARG A 411 -24.55 -7.99 19.67
N ARG A 412 -25.07 -9.22 19.67
CA ARG A 412 -24.73 -10.25 20.67
C ARG A 412 -23.27 -10.66 20.69
N ASN A 413 -22.59 -10.49 19.57
CA ASN A 413 -21.24 -11.01 19.35
C ASN A 413 -20.18 -9.93 19.18
N LEU A 414 -20.54 -8.64 19.12
CA LEU A 414 -19.54 -7.57 19.13
C LEU A 414 -18.68 -7.63 20.40
N VAL A 415 -17.41 -7.29 20.26
CA VAL A 415 -16.53 -7.02 21.40
C VAL A 415 -16.99 -5.70 22.02
N ALA A 416 -17.42 -5.73 23.29
CA ALA A 416 -17.88 -4.56 24.01
C ALA A 416 -16.70 -3.71 24.49
N PRO A 417 -16.86 -2.38 24.67
CA PRO A 417 -15.78 -1.49 25.15
C PRO A 417 -15.15 -1.95 26.45
N GLU A 418 -15.94 -2.54 27.37
CA GLU A 418 -15.49 -3.02 28.68
C GLU A 418 -14.63 -4.29 28.58
N GLN A 419 -14.59 -4.94 27.43
CA GLN A 419 -13.77 -6.13 27.15
C GLN A 419 -12.40 -5.79 26.57
N LEU A 420 -12.16 -4.50 26.26
CA LEU A 420 -10.89 -4.05 25.74
C LEU A 420 -9.86 -3.83 26.86
N PRO A 421 -8.58 -4.14 26.63
CA PRO A 421 -8.02 -4.69 25.41
C PRO A 421 -8.44 -6.16 25.17
N TYR A 422 -8.90 -6.48 23.97
CA TYR A 422 -9.39 -7.80 23.60
C TYR A 422 -8.37 -8.59 22.76
N ARG A 423 -7.95 -9.74 23.26
CA ARG A 423 -7.06 -10.65 22.50
C ARG A 423 -7.90 -11.60 21.65
N THR A 424 -7.74 -11.52 20.33
CA THR A 424 -8.42 -12.38 19.37
C THR A 424 -7.85 -13.80 19.37
N PRO A 425 -8.59 -14.82 18.89
CA PRO A 425 -8.08 -16.18 18.77
C PRO A 425 -6.95 -16.30 17.72
N PHE A 426 -6.75 -15.28 16.90
CA PHE A 426 -5.65 -15.18 15.93
C PHE A 426 -4.41 -14.45 16.48
N GLY A 427 -4.41 -14.10 17.76
CA GLY A 427 -3.23 -13.64 18.49
C GLY A 427 -2.96 -12.13 18.47
N VAL A 428 -3.79 -11.31 17.79
CA VAL A 428 -3.71 -9.86 17.87
C VAL A 428 -4.56 -9.32 19.01
N THR A 429 -4.22 -8.14 19.52
CA THR A 429 -4.93 -7.51 20.64
C THR A 429 -5.47 -6.16 20.21
N TYR A 430 -6.80 -6.02 20.19
CA TYR A 430 -7.46 -4.74 19.94
C TYR A 430 -7.37 -3.87 21.18
N ASP A 431 -6.93 -2.63 21.00
CA ASP A 431 -6.65 -1.69 22.08
C ASP A 431 -7.84 -0.77 22.39
N ASN A 432 -8.68 -0.51 21.38
CA ASN A 432 -9.86 0.36 21.50
C ASN A 432 -11.01 -0.12 20.62
N GLY A 433 -12.19 0.43 20.82
CA GLY A 433 -13.35 0.23 19.95
C GLY A 433 -14.68 0.44 20.67
N ASN A 434 -15.62 1.07 19.99
CA ASN A 434 -17.05 1.09 20.32
C ASN A 434 -17.83 0.69 19.07
N TYR A 435 -17.74 -0.60 18.76
CA TYR A 435 -18.25 -1.17 17.52
C TYR A 435 -19.77 -1.09 17.40
N GLU A 436 -20.48 -1.23 18.53
CA GLU A 436 -21.93 -1.13 18.56
C GLU A 436 -22.42 0.31 18.26
N GLU A 437 -21.76 1.31 18.82
CA GLU A 437 -22.07 2.71 18.54
C GLU A 437 -21.83 3.06 17.06
N ALA A 438 -20.70 2.62 16.48
CA ALA A 438 -20.43 2.81 15.05
C ALA A 438 -21.54 2.18 14.18
N MET A 439 -21.98 0.95 14.53
CA MET A 439 -23.07 0.26 13.85
C MET A 439 -24.38 1.02 13.99
N ASN A 440 -24.78 1.43 15.20
CA ASN A 440 -26.03 2.14 15.46
C ASN A 440 -26.06 3.50 14.72
N ARG A 441 -24.97 4.24 14.72
CA ARG A 441 -24.85 5.52 14.01
C ARG A 441 -24.92 5.36 12.50
N SER A 442 -24.28 4.32 11.94
CA SER A 442 -24.36 4.02 10.51
C SER A 442 -25.78 3.66 10.08
N MET A 443 -26.49 2.88 10.90
CA MET A 443 -27.89 2.53 10.68
C MET A 443 -28.81 3.76 10.74
N ALA A 444 -28.61 4.62 11.73
CA ALA A 444 -29.37 5.87 11.86
C ALA A 444 -29.15 6.81 10.66
N MET A 445 -27.88 6.98 10.23
CA MET A 445 -27.54 7.79 9.05
C MET A 445 -28.16 7.21 7.77
N ALA A 446 -28.25 5.89 7.67
CA ALA A 446 -28.86 5.20 6.53
C ALA A 446 -30.39 5.15 6.58
N ASP A 447 -30.99 5.63 7.66
CA ASP A 447 -32.45 5.54 7.87
C ASP A 447 -32.92 4.07 7.71
N TRP A 448 -32.28 3.17 8.47
CA TRP A 448 -32.40 1.72 8.33
C TRP A 448 -33.82 1.23 8.52
N GLU A 449 -34.56 1.77 9.50
CA GLU A 449 -35.90 1.34 9.85
C GLU A 449 -36.89 1.57 8.71
N GLU A 450 -36.74 2.66 7.94
CA GLU A 450 -37.57 3.01 6.79
C GLU A 450 -37.25 2.22 5.51
N PHE A 451 -36.28 1.31 5.54
CA PHE A 451 -35.91 0.52 4.36
C PHE A 451 -37.04 -0.31 3.78
N ARG A 452 -37.91 -0.87 4.63
CA ARG A 452 -39.05 -1.68 4.17
C ARG A 452 -40.00 -0.87 3.27
N LYS A 453 -40.24 0.41 3.61
CA LYS A 453 -41.03 1.33 2.80
C LYS A 453 -40.35 1.63 1.47
N ARG A 454 -39.08 1.99 1.50
CA ARG A 454 -38.26 2.26 0.29
C ARG A 454 -38.22 1.05 -0.65
N ARG A 455 -38.07 -0.16 -0.13
CA ARG A 455 -38.14 -1.40 -0.89
C ARG A 455 -39.49 -1.63 -1.55
N ALA A 456 -40.58 -1.37 -0.83
CA ALA A 456 -41.94 -1.47 -1.38
C ALA A 456 -42.18 -0.46 -2.50
N ASP A 457 -41.66 0.77 -2.37
CA ASP A 457 -41.78 1.79 -3.40
C ASP A 457 -40.94 1.48 -4.65
N SER A 458 -39.73 0.92 -4.51
CA SER A 458 -38.95 0.41 -5.65
C SER A 458 -39.67 -0.72 -6.38
N LYS A 459 -40.30 -1.65 -5.62
CA LYS A 459 -41.07 -2.75 -6.20
C LYS A 459 -42.27 -2.23 -7.06
N LYS A 460 -42.98 -1.17 -6.63
CA LYS A 460 -44.04 -0.53 -7.42
C LYS A 460 -43.50 0.02 -8.75
N LYS A 461 -42.24 0.41 -8.79
CA LYS A 461 -41.55 0.90 -10.00
C LYS A 461 -40.89 -0.23 -10.83
N GLY A 462 -41.16 -1.49 -10.51
CA GLY A 462 -40.56 -2.65 -11.20
C GLY A 462 -39.10 -2.89 -10.88
N LYS A 463 -38.54 -2.28 -9.80
CA LYS A 463 -37.15 -2.43 -9.39
C LYS A 463 -36.99 -3.36 -8.19
N LEU A 464 -35.84 -3.98 -8.07
CA LEU A 464 -35.42 -4.73 -6.89
C LEU A 464 -34.54 -3.84 -6.01
N ARG A 465 -34.79 -3.84 -4.70
CA ARG A 465 -34.02 -3.03 -3.76
C ARG A 465 -33.50 -3.88 -2.60
N GLY A 466 -32.21 -3.73 -2.29
CA GLY A 466 -31.51 -4.43 -1.24
C GLY A 466 -30.74 -3.49 -0.33
N ILE A 467 -30.53 -3.91 0.92
CA ILE A 467 -29.69 -3.18 1.88
C ILE A 467 -28.78 -4.18 2.60
N GLY A 468 -27.51 -3.83 2.75
CA GLY A 468 -26.50 -4.56 3.49
C GLY A 468 -25.84 -3.70 4.55
N LEU A 469 -25.29 -4.37 5.57
CA LEU A 469 -24.49 -3.75 6.61
C LEU A 469 -23.23 -4.60 6.81
N ALA A 470 -22.09 -3.93 6.99
CA ALA A 470 -20.82 -4.59 7.32
C ALA A 470 -20.07 -3.79 8.37
N ASN A 471 -19.69 -4.44 9.46
CA ASN A 471 -18.68 -3.94 10.37
C ASN A 471 -17.29 -4.29 9.85
N TYR A 472 -16.30 -3.46 10.15
CA TYR A 472 -14.93 -3.75 9.79
C TYR A 472 -13.94 -3.31 10.86
N ILE A 473 -12.77 -3.90 10.82
CA ILE A 473 -11.59 -3.47 11.56
C ILE A 473 -10.39 -3.48 10.63
N GLU A 474 -9.48 -2.54 10.83
CA GLU A 474 -8.23 -2.40 10.08
C GLU A 474 -7.05 -2.56 11.05
N LEU A 475 -5.88 -2.82 10.54
CA LEU A 475 -4.64 -2.88 11.28
C LEU A 475 -3.62 -1.94 10.63
N THR A 476 -3.34 -0.82 11.30
CA THR A 476 -2.36 0.16 10.85
C THR A 476 -0.96 -0.25 11.28
N MET A 477 -0.15 -0.58 10.33
CA MET A 477 1.29 -0.82 10.50
C MET A 477 1.92 -0.81 9.09
N GLY A 478 2.96 -1.45 8.87
CA GLY A 478 3.71 -1.56 7.63
C GLY A 478 5.17 -1.37 7.95
N TYR A 479 5.92 -0.66 7.11
CA TYR A 479 7.31 -0.35 7.42
C TYR A 479 7.38 0.50 8.70
N PRO A 480 8.10 0.04 9.75
CA PRO A 480 7.92 0.58 11.10
C PRO A 480 8.69 1.88 11.38
N ARG A 481 9.55 2.34 10.47
CA ARG A 481 10.38 3.54 10.67
C ARG A 481 9.91 4.67 9.77
N GLU A 482 9.92 5.91 10.32
CA GLU A 482 9.59 7.12 9.58
C GLU A 482 10.48 8.27 10.04
N TRP A 483 10.73 9.21 9.12
CA TRP A 483 11.54 10.38 9.34
C TRP A 483 10.83 11.64 8.83
N SER A 484 11.09 12.76 9.49
CA SER A 484 10.65 14.08 9.08
C SER A 484 11.62 15.14 9.51
N GLN A 485 11.73 16.22 8.73
CA GLN A 485 12.42 17.45 9.09
C GLN A 485 11.46 18.63 8.92
N VAL A 486 11.47 19.54 9.89
CA VAL A 486 10.77 20.84 9.81
C VAL A 486 11.83 21.92 9.81
N LYS A 487 11.77 22.83 8.82
CA LYS A 487 12.73 23.92 8.64
C LYS A 487 12.01 25.23 8.40
N VAL A 488 12.24 26.21 9.25
CA VAL A 488 11.69 27.56 9.13
C VAL A 488 12.68 28.43 8.36
N LEU A 489 12.22 29.04 7.27
CA LEU A 489 13.04 29.88 6.41
C LEU A 489 12.87 31.36 6.79
N PRO A 490 13.94 32.19 6.70
CA PRO A 490 13.87 33.62 6.99
C PRO A 490 12.86 34.39 6.15
N GLY A 491 12.56 33.87 4.94
CA GLY A 491 11.61 34.46 3.97
C GLY A 491 10.13 34.30 4.32
N GLY A 492 9.79 33.63 5.44
CA GLY A 492 8.40 33.44 5.85
C GLY A 492 7.77 32.12 5.41
N GLU A 493 8.55 31.18 4.90
CA GLU A 493 8.11 29.82 4.54
C GLU A 493 8.58 28.78 5.56
N VAL A 494 7.86 27.67 5.63
CA VAL A 494 8.23 26.48 6.41
C VAL A 494 8.28 25.28 5.47
N GLU A 495 9.46 24.68 5.34
CA GLU A 495 9.64 23.42 4.63
C GLU A 495 9.40 22.24 5.58
N VAL A 496 8.62 21.26 5.13
CA VAL A 496 8.36 20.02 5.84
C VAL A 496 8.78 18.85 4.93
N ALA A 497 9.91 18.23 5.24
CA ALA A 497 10.36 17.05 4.52
C ALA A 497 9.90 15.78 5.24
N VAL A 498 9.32 14.82 4.48
CA VAL A 498 8.77 13.58 5.04
C VAL A 498 9.06 12.38 4.14
N GLY A 499 9.28 11.21 4.76
CA GLY A 499 9.54 9.96 4.07
C GLY A 499 8.31 9.28 3.46
N THR A 500 7.12 9.66 3.88
CA THR A 500 5.87 9.21 3.24
C THR A 500 5.61 10.00 1.95
N LEU A 501 4.85 9.43 1.02
CA LEU A 501 4.65 10.00 -0.32
C LEU A 501 3.17 10.05 -0.68
N SER A 502 2.66 11.21 -1.06
CA SER A 502 1.27 11.39 -1.49
C SER A 502 1.03 10.73 -2.85
N SER A 503 -0.13 10.09 -2.97
CA SER A 503 -0.65 9.58 -4.25
C SER A 503 -2.15 9.90 -4.42
N GLY A 504 -2.54 11.10 -3.93
CA GLY A 504 -3.90 11.63 -3.94
C GLY A 504 -4.53 11.79 -2.55
N GLN A 505 -3.85 11.40 -1.46
CA GLN A 505 -4.40 11.47 -0.10
C GLN A 505 -4.44 12.88 0.50
N GLY A 506 -3.86 13.89 -0.17
CA GLY A 506 -3.90 15.26 0.32
C GLY A 506 -2.88 15.59 1.40
N HIS A 507 -1.68 15.02 1.34
CA HIS A 507 -0.64 15.27 2.35
C HIS A 507 -0.18 16.73 2.38
N GLU A 508 -0.13 17.43 1.25
CA GLU A 508 0.22 18.86 1.22
C GLU A 508 -0.76 19.70 2.06
N THR A 509 -2.02 19.27 2.11
CA THR A 509 -3.06 19.93 2.91
C THR A 509 -3.01 19.48 4.37
N SER A 510 -3.14 18.17 4.61
CA SER A 510 -3.31 17.64 5.96
C SER A 510 -2.06 17.86 6.84
N PHE A 511 -0.86 17.71 6.27
CA PHE A 511 0.38 17.96 7.01
C PHE A 511 0.60 19.46 7.25
N ALA A 512 0.21 20.31 6.29
CA ALA A 512 0.25 21.74 6.49
C ALA A 512 -0.72 22.19 7.60
N GLN A 513 -1.90 21.59 7.75
CA GLN A 513 -2.80 21.87 8.86
C GLN A 513 -2.15 21.58 10.22
N CYS A 514 -1.49 20.41 10.33
CA CYS A 514 -0.80 20.03 11.57
C CYS A 514 0.33 21.00 11.92
N VAL A 515 1.22 21.26 10.97
CA VAL A 515 2.41 22.11 11.23
C VAL A 515 2.01 23.58 11.44
N SER A 516 0.99 24.05 10.70
CA SER A 516 0.42 25.39 10.91
C SER A 516 -0.08 25.59 12.35
N GLU A 517 -0.80 24.59 12.88
CA GLU A 517 -1.31 24.64 14.25
C GLU A 517 -0.19 24.55 15.28
N TRP A 518 0.77 23.63 15.10
CA TRP A 518 1.86 23.45 16.07
C TRP A 518 2.82 24.63 16.13
N LEU A 519 3.17 25.22 14.98
CA LEU A 519 4.10 26.35 14.90
C LEU A 519 3.40 27.72 14.97
N GLY A 520 2.06 27.78 14.88
CA GLY A 520 1.31 29.03 14.85
C GLY A 520 1.62 29.92 13.65
N VAL A 521 1.94 29.31 12.50
CA VAL A 521 2.28 29.99 11.23
C VAL A 521 1.14 29.90 10.22
N PRO A 522 1.07 30.80 9.21
CA PRO A 522 0.05 30.70 8.17
C PRO A 522 0.08 29.35 7.45
N PHE A 523 -1.10 28.76 7.21
CA PHE A 523 -1.24 27.50 6.49
C PHE A 523 -0.62 27.54 5.09
N GLU A 524 -0.72 28.65 4.39
CA GLU A 524 -0.19 28.86 3.05
C GLU A 524 1.35 28.89 3.02
N SER A 525 1.99 29.26 4.14
CA SER A 525 3.46 29.34 4.24
C SER A 525 4.14 27.96 4.26
N ILE A 526 3.39 26.87 4.43
CA ILE A 526 3.96 25.55 4.59
C ILE A 526 4.11 24.86 3.24
N ARG A 527 5.32 24.41 2.93
CA ARG A 527 5.67 23.66 1.73
C ARG A 527 6.11 22.24 2.08
N LEU A 528 5.41 21.24 1.55
CA LEU A 528 5.78 19.83 1.71
C LEU A 528 6.88 19.45 0.71
N VAL A 529 7.91 18.74 1.21
CA VAL A 529 9.01 18.16 0.43
C VAL A 529 8.95 16.64 0.58
N GLN A 530 8.81 15.93 -0.52
CA GLN A 530 8.69 14.46 -0.55
C GLN A 530 9.18 13.93 -1.90
N GLY A 531 9.42 12.63 -1.98
CA GLY A 531 9.63 11.94 -3.26
C GLY A 531 11.01 12.08 -3.89
N ASP A 532 12.05 12.51 -3.16
CA ASP A 532 13.41 12.59 -3.67
C ASP A 532 14.41 11.98 -2.68
N THR A 533 15.09 10.94 -3.09
CA THR A 533 16.03 10.19 -2.22
C THR A 533 17.37 10.88 -1.97
N ASP A 534 17.66 11.99 -2.60
CA ASP A 534 18.81 12.83 -2.23
C ASP A 534 18.44 13.81 -1.09
N ILE A 535 17.13 13.99 -0.81
CA ILE A 535 16.62 14.82 0.30
C ILE A 535 16.10 13.95 1.44
N ILE A 536 15.38 12.88 1.10
CA ILE A 536 14.68 12.01 2.06
C ILE A 536 15.57 10.78 2.38
N PRO A 537 16.17 10.72 3.57
CA PRO A 537 17.08 9.61 3.92
C PRO A 537 16.35 8.34 4.35
N VAL A 538 15.19 8.49 5.00
CA VAL A 538 14.41 7.39 5.56
C VAL A 538 12.94 7.60 5.27
N GLY A 539 12.21 6.52 4.93
CA GLY A 539 10.77 6.59 4.73
C GLY A 539 10.19 5.27 4.24
N GLY A 540 9.06 4.89 4.80
CA GLY A 540 8.34 3.68 4.39
C GLY A 540 7.38 3.89 3.23
N GLY A 541 7.17 5.12 2.79
CA GLY A 541 6.14 5.45 1.81
C GLY A 541 4.72 5.46 2.40
N SER A 542 3.71 5.42 1.54
CA SER A 542 2.31 5.60 1.90
C SER A 542 1.53 4.30 1.73
N HIS A 543 1.26 3.62 2.84
CA HIS A 543 0.48 2.38 2.90
C HIS A 543 0.02 2.07 4.33
N SER A 544 -0.89 1.12 4.52
CA SER A 544 -1.31 0.56 5.83
C SER A 544 -1.66 1.61 6.89
N GLY A 545 -2.30 2.73 6.52
CA GLY A 545 -2.69 3.79 7.45
C GLY A 545 -1.53 4.54 8.14
N ARG A 546 -0.27 4.36 7.66
CA ARG A 546 0.91 4.85 8.38
C ARG A 546 1.21 6.34 8.21
N SER A 547 0.78 6.97 7.10
CA SER A 547 1.23 8.31 6.73
C SER A 547 0.95 9.35 7.82
N MET A 548 -0.31 9.60 8.16
CA MET A 548 -0.63 10.57 9.22
C MET A 548 -0.15 10.09 10.59
N ARG A 549 -0.35 8.81 10.89
CA ARG A 549 0.02 8.26 12.21
C ARG A 549 1.52 8.35 12.50
N MET A 550 2.38 7.95 11.56
CA MET A 550 3.83 7.93 11.80
C MET A 550 4.50 9.25 11.45
N ALA A 551 4.21 9.79 10.25
CA ALA A 551 4.76 11.09 9.88
C ALA A 551 4.23 12.22 10.77
N GLY A 552 2.98 12.13 11.24
CA GLY A 552 2.43 13.08 12.22
C GLY A 552 3.25 13.14 13.50
N VAL A 553 3.63 11.99 14.07
CA VAL A 553 4.51 11.94 15.25
C VAL A 553 5.88 12.54 14.94
N CYS A 554 6.51 12.15 13.81
CA CYS A 554 7.82 12.68 13.44
C CYS A 554 7.79 14.19 13.20
N MET A 555 6.78 14.69 12.47
CA MET A 555 6.61 16.13 12.22
C MET A 555 6.36 16.91 13.54
N GLY A 556 5.55 16.36 14.44
CA GLY A 556 5.28 16.97 15.75
C GLY A 556 6.54 17.08 16.60
N ASN A 557 7.34 16.00 16.66
CA ASN A 557 8.63 16.01 17.36
C ASN A 557 9.60 17.02 16.71
N ALA A 558 9.68 17.07 15.39
CA ALA A 558 10.53 18.03 14.69
C ALA A 558 10.05 19.48 14.92
N ALA A 559 8.74 19.73 14.89
CA ALA A 559 8.18 21.05 15.20
C ALA A 559 8.52 21.49 16.65
N ASN A 560 8.40 20.57 17.62
CA ASN A 560 8.81 20.83 19.00
C ASN A 560 10.32 21.15 19.09
N GLY A 561 11.16 20.41 18.37
CA GLY A 561 12.60 20.68 18.29
C GLY A 561 12.90 22.07 17.73
N VAL A 562 12.16 22.52 16.71
CA VAL A 562 12.24 23.88 16.18
C VAL A 562 11.84 24.90 17.24
N ILE A 563 10.74 24.69 17.97
CA ILE A 563 10.27 25.58 19.03
C ILE A 563 11.32 25.70 20.12
N GLU A 564 11.89 24.62 20.61
CA GLU A 564 12.88 24.62 21.69
C GLU A 564 14.18 25.35 21.29
N ARG A 565 14.68 25.08 20.06
CA ARG A 565 15.82 25.84 19.53
C ARG A 565 15.50 27.31 19.34
N SER A 566 14.30 27.64 18.86
CA SER A 566 13.83 29.01 18.71
C SER A 566 13.72 29.72 20.03
N ARG A 567 13.30 29.03 21.11
CA ARG A 567 13.21 29.60 22.47
C ARG A 567 14.57 30.13 22.96
N GLN A 568 15.64 29.38 22.72
CA GLN A 568 17.00 29.79 23.13
C GLN A 568 17.47 31.02 22.34
N ILE A 569 17.21 31.03 21.00
CA ILE A 569 17.56 32.18 20.15
C ILE A 569 16.73 33.41 20.54
N ALA A 570 15.43 33.25 20.76
CA ALA A 570 14.53 34.30 21.18
C ALA A 570 14.91 34.87 22.57
N ALA A 571 15.37 34.04 23.51
CA ALA A 571 15.87 34.47 24.81
C ALA A 571 17.08 35.40 24.64
N HIS A 572 18.04 35.05 23.77
CA HIS A 572 19.17 35.91 23.42
C HIS A 572 18.71 37.25 22.83
N MET A 573 17.79 37.22 21.83
CA MET A 573 17.23 38.43 21.21
C MET A 573 16.50 39.34 22.20
N LEU A 574 15.76 38.72 23.11
CA LEU A 574 14.95 39.41 24.13
C LEU A 574 15.74 39.76 25.39
N LYS A 575 16.99 39.28 25.50
CA LYS A 575 17.87 39.47 26.68
C LYS A 575 17.20 38.99 27.98
N VAL A 576 16.74 37.76 28.00
CA VAL A 576 16.14 37.06 29.14
C VAL A 576 16.64 35.60 29.15
N GLU A 577 16.41 34.88 30.24
CA GLU A 577 16.70 33.44 30.30
C GLU A 577 15.70 32.64 29.45
N PRO A 578 16.10 31.50 28.87
CA PRO A 578 15.20 30.67 28.03
C PRO A 578 13.89 30.25 28.71
N ASP A 579 13.94 29.99 30.03
CA ASP A 579 12.78 29.62 30.84
C ASP A 579 11.76 30.76 31.02
N ASP A 580 12.18 32.01 30.79
CA ASP A 580 11.32 33.18 30.79
C ASP A 580 10.68 33.49 29.44
N VAL A 581 10.90 32.65 28.43
CA VAL A 581 10.31 32.79 27.10
C VAL A 581 9.13 31.83 26.92
N GLU A 582 7.96 32.39 26.69
CA GLU A 582 6.74 31.62 26.36
C GLU A 582 6.49 31.60 24.84
N PHE A 583 6.21 30.40 24.30
CA PHE A 583 5.81 30.27 22.92
C PHE A 583 4.29 30.18 22.80
N SER A 584 3.71 30.97 21.93
CA SER A 584 2.28 30.89 21.58
C SER A 584 2.04 31.47 20.19
N ALA A 585 1.29 30.71 19.35
CA ALA A 585 0.83 31.17 18.06
C ALA A 585 1.94 31.82 17.18
N GLY A 586 3.10 31.16 17.07
CA GLY A 586 4.23 31.59 16.23
C GLY A 586 5.06 32.72 16.81
N SER A 587 4.83 33.09 18.09
CA SER A 587 5.50 34.22 18.78
C SER A 587 6.14 33.75 20.07
N PHE A 588 7.35 34.24 20.34
CA PHE A 588 8.12 34.04 21.58
C PHE A 588 8.06 35.32 22.38
N LYS A 589 7.50 35.25 23.57
CA LYS A 589 7.27 36.41 24.47
C LYS A 589 8.08 36.30 25.75
N ALA A 590 8.76 37.36 26.12
CA ALA A 590 9.43 37.43 27.43
C ALA A 590 8.38 37.61 28.52
N ARG A 591 8.39 36.72 29.54
CA ARG A 591 7.47 36.73 30.66
C ARG A 591 7.57 38.05 31.42
N GLY A 592 6.44 38.64 31.81
CA GLY A 592 6.40 39.89 32.53
C GLY A 592 6.82 41.14 31.75
N SER A 593 7.07 41.01 30.44
CA SER A 593 7.38 42.13 29.56
C SER A 593 6.51 42.13 28.32
N GLY A 594 6.29 43.27 27.67
CA GLY A 594 5.56 43.35 26.40
C GLY A 594 6.38 42.94 25.17
N ARG A 595 7.65 42.51 25.37
CA ARG A 595 8.56 42.19 24.25
C ARG A 595 8.29 40.79 23.68
N ALA A 596 8.23 40.68 22.34
CA ALA A 596 8.03 39.44 21.64
C ALA A 596 8.77 39.46 20.30
N VAL A 597 9.12 38.27 19.81
CA VAL A 597 9.71 38.06 18.50
C VAL A 597 8.98 36.92 17.79
N GLY A 598 8.78 37.02 16.48
CA GLY A 598 8.12 36.00 15.67
C GLY A 598 9.09 34.89 15.25
N ILE A 599 8.56 33.70 14.96
CA ILE A 599 9.38 32.54 14.59
C ILE A 599 10.21 32.77 13.31
N PHE A 600 9.73 33.57 12.36
CA PHE A 600 10.48 33.94 11.15
C PHE A 600 11.58 34.98 11.42
N GLU A 601 11.39 35.85 12.42
CA GLU A 601 12.43 36.76 12.90
C GLU A 601 13.54 35.96 13.59
N VAL A 602 13.17 34.97 14.41
CA VAL A 602 14.12 34.04 15.03
C VAL A 602 14.90 33.26 13.98
N ALA A 603 14.25 32.78 12.91
CA ALA A 603 14.91 32.07 11.81
C ALA A 603 15.93 32.94 11.06
N ARG A 604 15.65 34.25 10.96
CA ARG A 604 16.58 35.23 10.39
C ARG A 604 17.76 35.48 11.35
N ALA A 605 17.46 35.71 12.61
CA ALA A 605 18.47 35.92 13.66
C ALA A 605 19.45 34.75 13.77
N ALA A 606 18.98 33.52 13.66
CA ALA A 606 19.79 32.30 13.64
C ALA A 606 20.89 32.31 12.57
N GLN A 607 20.69 33.00 11.45
CA GLN A 607 21.63 33.06 10.34
C GLN A 607 22.49 34.36 10.36
N GLU A 608 21.98 35.44 10.90
CA GLU A 608 22.60 36.77 10.81
C GLU A 608 23.37 37.18 12.06
N LEU A 609 22.95 36.72 13.24
CA LEU A 609 23.60 37.17 14.50
C LEU A 609 24.93 36.43 14.73
N ASN A 610 26.00 37.22 14.86
CA ASN A 610 27.35 36.71 15.07
C ASN A 610 27.68 36.43 16.54
N ASP A 611 26.86 36.89 17.47
CA ASP A 611 27.01 36.75 18.91
C ASP A 611 26.18 35.61 19.51
N LEU A 612 25.49 34.81 18.66
CA LEU A 612 24.85 33.58 19.08
C LEU A 612 25.88 32.47 19.30
N ASP A 613 25.57 31.57 20.23
CA ASP A 613 26.29 30.30 20.39
C ASP A 613 26.33 29.54 19.03
N ASP A 614 27.47 28.94 18.70
CA ASP A 614 27.66 28.22 17.44
C ASP A 614 26.64 27.10 17.23
N ALA A 615 26.16 26.46 18.32
CA ALA A 615 25.12 25.43 18.27
C ALA A 615 23.74 25.99 17.86
N LEU A 616 23.51 27.29 18.03
CA LEU A 616 22.26 27.97 17.68
C LEU A 616 22.31 28.64 16.30
N ARG A 617 23.52 28.81 15.73
CA ARG A 617 23.68 29.41 14.40
C ARG A 617 23.27 28.46 13.25
N GLY A 618 22.91 29.04 12.11
CA GLY A 618 22.58 28.36 10.89
C GLY A 618 21.08 28.13 10.67
N PRO A 619 20.68 27.27 9.76
CA PRO A 619 19.27 27.05 9.43
C PRO A 619 18.45 26.64 10.65
N LEU A 620 17.30 27.30 10.87
CA LEU A 620 16.37 26.94 11.94
C LEU A 620 15.59 25.68 11.53
N ALA A 621 16.13 24.53 11.88
CA ALA A 621 15.57 23.22 11.51
C ALA A 621 15.74 22.21 12.65
N ALA A 622 14.83 21.26 12.70
CA ALA A 622 14.94 20.06 13.52
C ALA A 622 14.37 18.86 12.77
N GLU A 623 14.83 17.67 13.13
CA GLU A 623 14.40 16.42 12.53
C GLU A 623 14.01 15.39 13.59
N SER A 624 13.25 14.41 13.17
CA SER A 624 12.84 13.28 13.99
C SER A 624 12.85 12.00 13.17
N ASP A 625 13.45 10.96 13.72
CA ASP A 625 13.51 9.60 13.16
C ASP A 625 12.99 8.63 14.22
N VAL A 626 11.85 8.01 13.96
CA VAL A 626 11.15 7.18 14.95
C VAL A 626 10.88 5.80 14.39
N SER A 627 11.15 4.78 15.22
CA SER A 627 10.73 3.40 14.98
C SER A 627 9.52 3.04 15.84
N PHE A 628 8.46 2.56 15.21
CA PHE A 628 7.18 2.22 15.84
C PHE A 628 7.09 0.72 16.08
N THR A 629 6.60 0.33 17.25
CA THR A 629 6.50 -1.08 17.68
C THR A 629 5.07 -1.60 17.77
N ALA A 630 4.06 -0.73 17.73
CA ALA A 630 2.65 -1.08 17.85
C ALA A 630 1.85 -0.65 16.63
N GLY A 631 0.87 -1.42 16.23
CA GLY A 631 -0.20 -1.05 15.31
C GLY A 631 -1.33 -0.31 16.04
N GLY A 632 -2.29 0.24 15.29
CA GLY A 632 -3.58 0.69 15.78
C GLY A 632 -4.68 -0.04 15.04
N TYR A 633 -5.87 -0.08 15.58
CA TYR A 633 -7.01 -0.81 15.04
C TYR A 633 -8.18 0.14 14.71
N PRO A 634 -8.07 0.95 13.63
CA PRO A 634 -9.21 1.72 13.14
C PRO A 634 -10.37 0.79 12.79
N TYR A 635 -11.58 1.22 12.99
CA TYR A 635 -12.77 0.41 12.76
C TYR A 635 -13.91 1.26 12.24
N GLY A 636 -14.97 0.60 11.81
CA GLY A 636 -16.19 1.29 11.40
C GLY A 636 -17.30 0.34 11.02
N CYS A 637 -18.39 0.95 10.57
CA CYS A 637 -19.53 0.25 10.02
C CYS A 637 -20.03 0.98 8.78
N ALA A 638 -20.32 0.23 7.74
CA ALA A 638 -20.90 0.76 6.52
C ALA A 638 -22.26 0.13 6.24
N VAL A 639 -23.20 0.95 5.77
CA VAL A 639 -24.49 0.53 5.23
C VAL A 639 -24.55 0.90 3.75
N CYS A 640 -24.87 -0.09 2.91
CA CYS A 640 -25.03 0.10 1.48
C CYS A 640 -26.42 -0.31 1.05
N GLU A 641 -27.10 0.53 0.31
CA GLU A 641 -28.42 0.29 -0.27
C GLU A 641 -28.32 0.35 -1.79
N VAL A 642 -28.79 -0.70 -2.46
CA VAL A 642 -28.73 -0.84 -3.91
C VAL A 642 -30.09 -1.02 -4.52
N GLU A 643 -30.26 -0.54 -5.76
CA GLU A 643 -31.42 -0.80 -6.59
C GLU A 643 -30.98 -1.48 -7.90
N ILE A 644 -31.72 -2.50 -8.32
CA ILE A 644 -31.40 -3.29 -9.51
C ILE A 644 -32.61 -3.24 -10.45
N ASP A 645 -32.32 -3.00 -11.73
CA ASP A 645 -33.27 -3.19 -12.81
C ASP A 645 -33.31 -4.67 -13.21
N PRO A 646 -34.42 -5.40 -12.98
CA PRO A 646 -34.46 -6.83 -13.26
C PRO A 646 -34.46 -7.16 -14.75
N GLN A 647 -34.74 -6.19 -15.64
CA GLN A 647 -34.75 -6.40 -17.09
C GLN A 647 -33.35 -6.31 -17.70
N THR A 648 -32.54 -5.38 -17.19
CA THR A 648 -31.19 -5.12 -17.72
C THR A 648 -30.08 -5.68 -16.84
N GLY A 649 -30.37 -5.98 -15.55
CA GLY A 649 -29.37 -6.33 -14.55
C GLY A 649 -28.57 -5.11 -14.05
N ALA A 650 -28.87 -3.89 -14.51
CA ALA A 650 -28.16 -2.69 -14.08
C ALA A 650 -28.35 -2.46 -12.57
N LEU A 651 -27.23 -2.29 -11.87
CA LEU A 651 -27.16 -2.03 -10.43
C LEU A 651 -26.78 -0.57 -10.17
N GLU A 652 -27.54 0.09 -9.30
CA GLU A 652 -27.24 1.42 -8.80
C GLU A 652 -27.04 1.38 -7.29
N VAL A 653 -25.98 2.01 -6.79
CA VAL A 653 -25.80 2.28 -5.36
C VAL A 653 -26.57 3.55 -5.04
N VAL A 654 -27.75 3.41 -4.43
CA VAL A 654 -28.66 4.54 -4.15
C VAL A 654 -28.39 5.21 -2.81
N ARG A 655 -27.66 4.51 -1.89
CA ARG A 655 -27.24 5.06 -0.61
C ARG A 655 -26.01 4.32 -0.11
N TYR A 656 -25.03 5.06 0.40
CA TYR A 656 -23.90 4.53 1.13
C TYR A 656 -23.62 5.43 2.33
N CYS A 657 -23.64 4.85 3.53
CA CYS A 657 -23.38 5.56 4.77
C CYS A 657 -22.28 4.79 5.53
N ALA A 658 -21.30 5.50 6.04
CA ALA A 658 -20.22 4.92 6.83
C ALA A 658 -19.93 5.78 8.06
N ILE A 659 -19.62 5.12 9.16
CA ILE A 659 -19.04 5.71 10.37
C ILE A 659 -17.71 5.02 10.58
N ASP A 660 -16.66 5.82 10.59
CA ASP A 660 -15.28 5.37 10.75
C ASP A 660 -14.68 6.02 12.00
N ASP A 661 -13.95 5.23 12.78
CA ASP A 661 -13.08 5.68 13.89
C ASP A 661 -11.63 5.35 13.53
N VAL A 662 -10.81 6.40 13.29
CA VAL A 662 -9.45 6.32 12.71
C VAL A 662 -8.40 7.00 13.57
#